data_a6aea614c7d7dacb0b31e706f059c821
#
_entry.id   a6aea614c7d7dacb0b31e706f059c821
#
_cell.length_a   1.000
_cell.length_b   1.000
_cell.length_c   1.000
_cell.angle_alpha   90.00
_cell.angle_beta   90.00
_cell.angle_gamma   90.00
#
_symmetry.space_group_name_H-M   'P 1'
#
loop_
_entity.id
_entity.type
_entity.pdbx_description
1 polymer ?
#
loop_
_entity_poly.entity_id
_entity_poly.type
_entity_poly.pdbx_seq_one_letter_code
_entity_poly.pdbx_strand_id
1 'polypeptide(L)'
;MVHDKWYVISSKNNKGTTEGTCMQFFKYEGLVLCETWSQENDSRRAMHEKTRKIALKSDAFNQKLQRKSYFFVTDASEDTIIIGVISKDSQHIQRWLEEYIKSVGMELKDTRLEEVTFSAIRNMLQRASQRDYIPDDDEVLEQFGLDKLGYRYGRGCRFDEGLIEDSSKREIYAAADQLLSNETLIPELDRIYAGKAKTNATGHPVHYIIQTDDFDIRERMGRILLQALYARNRLHSKRYCFLELRPGEDLSSTVYDCLYKSCFGGTVIVRYLADDDTEDDYATCGRETVEVLCETMKKYCNQVLTIFCLPRECTTSKALFYENLGNTSFVELKEDFVSTERAVQFLKMLASEHGTRSDQKLFAKLEPDKGYLAPELRGLFDDWYNYELKTSVYPQYQEIATVKSEVAKAEPKGSAYHELMEMIGLDSAKKVINQALNYYKAQKLFADKGMKTDRPAMHMVFTGNPGTAKTSVARLFAKIMKENNLLSKGNLIEVGRGDLVGKYVGWTAPTIQKKFKEAQGSVLFIDEAYSLVDDRSGSFGDEAINTIVQEMENHREDVIVIFAGYPDQMETFLQKNPGLRSRIAFYVPFADYSSDELCRIAGLIASKKGLKLTEEAERKLLGVFNTAKSTSDFGNGRYARNVIEKAKMRQATRLLEKDFDLVTSEDITTLCAEDIEMPTALKVSKRKIGFTA
;
A
#
# COMPACT_ATOMS: atom_id res chain seq x y z
N MET A 1 6.51 35.55 -43.47
CA MET A 1 5.33 35.10 -44.20
C MET A 1 5.45 33.58 -44.35
N VAL A 2 4.91 32.82 -43.45
CA VAL A 2 4.61 31.39 -43.61
C VAL A 2 3.29 31.17 -42.90
N HIS A 3 2.27 30.85 -43.68
CA HIS A 3 0.90 30.63 -43.25
C HIS A 3 0.81 29.21 -42.65
N ASP A 4 0.55 29.11 -41.36
CA ASP A 4 0.07 27.88 -40.72
C ASP A 4 -1.43 27.68 -41.02
N LYS A 5 -1.73 26.73 -41.87
CA LYS A 5 -3.06 26.27 -42.15
C LYS A 5 -3.47 25.30 -41.03
N TRP A 6 -4.34 25.75 -40.15
CA TRP A 6 -5.10 24.85 -39.27
C TRP A 6 -6.10 24.02 -40.10
N TYR A 7 -5.88 22.74 -40.14
CA TYR A 7 -6.88 21.82 -40.70
C TYR A 7 -8.06 21.71 -39.75
N VAL A 8 -9.12 22.43 -40.05
CA VAL A 8 -10.45 22.19 -39.54
C VAL A 8 -10.97 20.95 -40.23
N ILE A 9 -10.96 19.81 -39.58
CA ILE A 9 -11.70 18.61 -40.03
C ILE A 9 -13.20 18.91 -39.86
N SER A 10 -13.82 19.37 -40.91
CA SER A 10 -15.28 19.45 -40.99
C SER A 10 -15.82 18.03 -41.18
N SER A 11 -16.26 17.40 -40.12
CA SER A 11 -17.12 16.20 -40.21
C SER A 11 -18.53 16.66 -40.64
N LYS A 12 -18.75 16.69 -41.92
CA LYS A 12 -20.12 16.64 -42.47
C LYS A 12 -20.62 15.19 -42.33
N ASN A 13 -21.85 15.10 -41.78
CA ASN A 13 -22.74 13.96 -41.74
C ASN A 13 -22.42 12.86 -40.71
N ASN A 14 -22.83 13.10 -39.47
CA ASN A 14 -23.63 12.10 -38.78
C ASN A 14 -24.69 12.83 -37.92
N LYS A 15 -25.92 12.85 -38.39
CA LYS A 15 -27.08 13.00 -37.53
C LYS A 15 -27.24 11.70 -36.74
N GLY A 16 -26.23 11.43 -35.87
CA GLY A 16 -26.27 10.44 -34.83
C GLY A 16 -26.71 11.16 -33.57
N THR A 17 -27.84 10.80 -33.11
CA THR A 17 -28.45 11.09 -31.82
C THR A 17 -27.39 11.18 -30.73
N THR A 18 -27.43 12.25 -29.92
CA THR A 18 -26.72 12.42 -28.64
C THR A 18 -27.20 11.41 -27.59
N GLU A 19 -27.26 10.13 -27.96
CA GLU A 19 -27.64 9.03 -27.08
C GLU A 19 -26.43 8.63 -26.26
N GLY A 20 -26.50 8.82 -24.93
CA GLY A 20 -25.60 8.20 -23.97
C GLY A 20 -24.47 9.08 -23.41
N THR A 21 -24.68 10.38 -23.21
CA THR A 21 -23.69 11.25 -22.57
C THR A 21 -23.79 11.29 -21.05
N CYS A 22 -24.88 10.77 -20.46
CA CYS A 22 -25.11 10.73 -19.02
C CYS A 22 -25.75 9.40 -18.61
N MET A 23 -25.45 8.93 -17.39
CA MET A 23 -26.12 7.82 -16.75
C MET A 23 -26.46 8.24 -15.34
N GLN A 24 -27.74 8.36 -15.04
CA GLN A 24 -28.23 8.83 -13.74
C GLN A 24 -29.27 7.88 -13.18
N PHE A 25 -29.30 7.80 -11.88
CA PHE A 25 -30.21 6.99 -11.11
C PHE A 25 -31.01 7.91 -10.20
N PHE A 26 -32.33 7.74 -10.20
CA PHE A 26 -33.18 8.59 -9.39
C PHE A 26 -34.16 7.77 -8.57
N LYS A 27 -34.47 8.32 -7.41
CA LYS A 27 -35.59 7.91 -6.58
C LYS A 27 -36.60 9.05 -6.53
N TYR A 28 -37.86 8.71 -6.74
CA TYR A 28 -38.95 9.56 -6.40
C TYR A 28 -39.74 8.93 -5.25
N GLU A 29 -39.99 9.70 -4.23
CA GLU A 29 -40.85 9.34 -3.09
C GLU A 29 -41.71 10.54 -2.80
N GLY A 30 -43.02 10.43 -3.15
CA GLY A 30 -43.88 11.60 -3.07
C GLY A 30 -45.35 11.26 -2.97
N LEU A 31 -46.11 12.32 -2.67
CA LEU A 31 -47.54 12.25 -2.56
C LEU A 31 -48.18 12.23 -3.93
N VAL A 32 -49.14 11.34 -4.12
CA VAL A 32 -49.95 11.20 -5.35
C VAL A 32 -51.44 11.17 -4.99
N LEU A 33 -52.28 11.64 -5.92
CA LEU A 33 -53.73 11.43 -5.87
C LEU A 33 -54.06 10.22 -6.70
N CYS A 34 -54.75 9.25 -6.13
CA CYS A 34 -55.28 8.10 -6.87
C CYS A 34 -56.81 8.07 -6.75
N GLU A 35 -57.51 8.36 -7.83
CA GLU A 35 -58.96 8.38 -7.85
C GLU A 35 -59.63 6.98 -7.69
N THR A 36 -58.85 5.90 -7.89
CA THR A 36 -59.38 4.52 -7.90
C THR A 36 -59.04 3.72 -6.62
N TRP A 37 -58.46 4.36 -5.60
CA TRP A 37 -58.10 3.70 -4.37
C TRP A 37 -59.23 3.77 -3.36
N SER A 38 -60.16 2.80 -3.41
CA SER A 38 -61.26 2.72 -2.44
C SER A 38 -60.79 2.14 -1.11
N GLN A 39 -61.35 2.65 -0.02
CA GLN A 39 -61.00 2.37 1.38
C GLN A 39 -61.27 0.92 1.88
N GLU A 40 -61.55 -0.05 1.00
CA GLU A 40 -61.81 -1.41 1.41
C GLU A 40 -60.54 -2.28 1.40
N ASN A 41 -60.14 -2.70 2.59
CA ASN A 41 -59.10 -3.68 2.93
C ASN A 41 -57.64 -3.23 2.85
N ASP A 42 -57.16 -2.67 3.93
CA ASP A 42 -55.75 -2.38 4.24
C ASP A 42 -54.88 -3.62 4.54
N SER A 43 -55.14 -4.77 3.94
CA SER A 43 -54.25 -5.93 4.10
C SER A 43 -53.00 -5.75 3.22
N ARG A 44 -51.81 -6.11 3.76
CA ARG A 44 -50.54 -6.13 3.01
C ARG A 44 -50.67 -6.81 1.64
N ARG A 45 -51.53 -7.82 1.55
CA ARG A 45 -51.80 -8.55 0.28
C ARG A 45 -52.53 -7.70 -0.74
N ALA A 46 -53.48 -6.89 -0.31
CA ALA A 46 -54.23 -5.98 -1.21
C ALA A 46 -53.34 -4.85 -1.74
N MET A 47 -52.48 -4.29 -0.90
CA MET A 47 -51.45 -3.32 -1.32
C MET A 47 -50.48 -3.91 -2.35
N HIS A 48 -49.98 -5.12 -2.10
CA HIS A 48 -49.10 -5.81 -3.04
C HIS A 48 -49.76 -6.03 -4.41
N GLU A 49 -51.02 -6.48 -4.44
CA GLU A 49 -51.74 -6.71 -5.70
C GLU A 49 -52.03 -5.41 -6.46
N LYS A 50 -52.31 -4.32 -5.73
CA LYS A 50 -52.48 -2.99 -6.34
C LYS A 50 -51.15 -2.47 -6.91
N THR A 51 -50.06 -2.56 -6.16
CA THR A 51 -48.71 -2.18 -6.64
C THR A 51 -48.33 -2.99 -7.88
N ARG A 52 -48.67 -4.28 -7.93
CA ARG A 52 -48.44 -5.15 -9.11
C ARG A 52 -49.18 -4.68 -10.33
N LYS A 53 -50.43 -4.21 -10.17
CA LYS A 53 -51.20 -3.62 -11.30
C LYS A 53 -50.54 -2.35 -11.84
N ILE A 54 -49.96 -1.53 -10.98
CA ILE A 54 -49.16 -0.35 -11.37
C ILE A 54 -47.92 -0.80 -12.15
N ALA A 55 -47.22 -1.80 -11.64
CA ALA A 55 -45.99 -2.35 -12.24
C ALA A 55 -46.24 -2.86 -13.67
N LEU A 56 -47.36 -3.57 -13.92
CA LEU A 56 -47.74 -4.03 -15.26
C LEU A 56 -47.96 -2.88 -16.25
N LYS A 57 -48.46 -1.71 -15.80
CA LYS A 57 -48.59 -0.53 -16.65
C LYS A 57 -47.24 0.11 -16.96
N SER A 58 -46.22 -0.06 -16.07
CA SER A 58 -44.86 0.45 -16.25
C SER A 58 -44.21 -0.12 -17.51
N ASP A 59 -44.40 -1.40 -17.81
CA ASP A 59 -43.82 -2.05 -18.99
C ASP A 59 -44.23 -1.39 -20.31
N ALA A 60 -45.53 -1.06 -20.45
CA ALA A 60 -46.02 -0.36 -21.62
C ALA A 60 -45.45 1.06 -21.77
N PHE A 61 -45.18 1.73 -20.65
CA PHE A 61 -44.50 3.02 -20.63
C PHE A 61 -43.03 2.91 -21.02
N ASN A 62 -42.31 1.96 -20.43
CA ASN A 62 -40.89 1.74 -20.70
C ASN A 62 -40.61 1.38 -22.15
N GLN A 63 -41.50 0.62 -22.80
CA GLN A 63 -41.40 0.30 -24.24
C GLN A 63 -41.42 1.56 -25.12
N LYS A 64 -42.17 2.60 -24.74
CA LYS A 64 -42.20 3.88 -25.47
C LYS A 64 -40.89 4.67 -25.34
N LEU A 65 -40.15 4.49 -24.25
CA LEU A 65 -38.91 5.21 -23.98
C LEU A 65 -37.68 4.64 -24.73
N GLN A 66 -37.82 3.53 -25.46
CA GLN A 66 -36.77 2.95 -26.32
C GLN A 66 -35.40 2.82 -25.62
N ARG A 67 -35.38 2.32 -24.41
CA ARG A 67 -34.18 2.15 -23.57
C ARG A 67 -33.43 3.46 -23.20
N LYS A 68 -34.07 4.63 -23.36
CA LYS A 68 -33.48 5.91 -22.88
C LYS A 68 -33.60 6.05 -21.37
N SER A 69 -34.73 5.56 -20.84
CA SER A 69 -34.98 5.52 -19.40
C SER A 69 -35.86 4.32 -19.07
N TYR A 70 -35.74 3.87 -17.80
CA TYR A 70 -36.55 2.78 -17.27
C TYR A 70 -37.14 3.21 -15.93
N PHE A 71 -38.48 3.19 -15.83
CA PHE A 71 -39.26 3.54 -14.64
C PHE A 71 -39.83 2.28 -14.02
N PHE A 72 -39.69 2.14 -12.70
CA PHE A 72 -40.27 1.00 -11.99
C PHE A 72 -40.73 1.41 -10.61
N VAL A 73 -41.82 0.81 -10.14
CA VAL A 73 -42.38 1.01 -8.83
C VAL A 73 -41.79 0.00 -7.85
N THR A 74 -41.45 0.45 -6.63
CA THR A 74 -41.00 -0.43 -5.56
C THR A 74 -42.03 -0.57 -4.45
N ASP A 75 -42.81 0.49 -4.23
CA ASP A 75 -43.90 0.52 -3.24
C ASP A 75 -44.93 1.57 -3.61
N ALA A 76 -46.18 1.31 -3.26
CA ALA A 76 -47.27 2.27 -3.46
C ALA A 76 -48.31 2.10 -2.35
N SER A 77 -48.79 3.22 -1.83
CA SER A 77 -49.90 3.31 -0.88
C SER A 77 -51.01 4.19 -1.40
N GLU A 78 -51.98 4.52 -0.60
CA GLU A 78 -53.16 5.31 -0.97
C GLU A 78 -52.80 6.70 -1.52
N ASP A 79 -51.78 7.30 -0.90
CA ASP A 79 -51.36 8.67 -1.15
C ASP A 79 -49.86 8.81 -1.47
N THR A 80 -49.08 7.74 -1.41
CA THR A 80 -47.66 7.77 -1.67
C THR A 80 -47.22 6.71 -2.69
N ILE A 81 -46.18 7.02 -3.48
CA ILE A 81 -45.56 6.09 -4.41
C ILE A 81 -44.03 6.25 -4.34
N ILE A 82 -43.36 5.12 -4.42
CA ILE A 82 -41.87 5.08 -4.52
C ILE A 82 -41.51 4.49 -5.88
N ILE A 83 -40.79 5.28 -6.67
CA ILE A 83 -40.35 4.93 -8.02
C ILE A 83 -38.84 5.00 -8.11
N GLY A 84 -38.24 3.97 -8.71
CA GLY A 84 -36.88 4.01 -9.18
C GLY A 84 -36.79 4.35 -10.65
N VAL A 85 -35.78 5.09 -11.07
CA VAL A 85 -35.54 5.47 -12.44
C VAL A 85 -34.11 5.31 -12.82
N ILE A 86 -33.82 4.64 -13.93
CA ILE A 86 -32.52 4.60 -14.61
C ILE A 86 -32.64 5.43 -15.87
N SER A 87 -31.78 6.40 -16.12
CA SER A 87 -31.89 7.27 -17.29
C SER A 87 -30.54 7.57 -17.96
N LYS A 88 -30.54 7.56 -19.29
CA LYS A 88 -29.48 8.07 -20.17
C LYS A 88 -29.74 9.52 -20.63
N ASP A 89 -30.87 10.09 -20.26
CA ASP A 89 -31.29 11.44 -20.66
C ASP A 89 -31.78 12.24 -19.45
N SER A 90 -30.95 13.14 -18.97
CA SER A 90 -31.25 13.98 -17.81
C SER A 90 -32.21 15.14 -18.11
N GLN A 91 -32.33 15.54 -19.37
CA GLN A 91 -33.09 16.75 -19.72
C GLN A 91 -34.63 16.54 -19.70
N HIS A 92 -35.08 15.33 -20.00
CA HIS A 92 -36.49 15.02 -20.13
C HIS A 92 -37.08 14.26 -18.92
N ILE A 93 -36.29 13.95 -17.92
CA ILE A 93 -36.68 13.01 -16.87
C ILE A 93 -37.85 13.49 -16.03
N GLN A 94 -37.91 14.79 -15.74
CA GLN A 94 -39.00 15.39 -14.97
C GLN A 94 -40.33 15.27 -15.73
N ARG A 95 -40.30 15.55 -17.03
CA ARG A 95 -41.46 15.41 -17.89
C ARG A 95 -41.89 13.93 -18.00
N TRP A 96 -40.94 13.02 -18.15
CA TRP A 96 -41.26 11.58 -18.22
C TRP A 96 -41.78 11.05 -16.89
N LEU A 97 -41.36 11.57 -15.75
CA LEU A 97 -41.95 11.23 -14.47
C LEU A 97 -43.43 11.61 -14.41
N GLU A 98 -43.79 12.82 -14.85
CA GLU A 98 -45.18 13.27 -14.91
C GLU A 98 -46.03 12.41 -15.87
N GLU A 99 -45.47 12.11 -17.04
CA GLU A 99 -46.14 11.23 -18.03
C GLU A 99 -46.29 9.80 -17.47
N TYR A 100 -45.30 9.29 -16.76
CA TYR A 100 -45.34 7.98 -16.12
C TYR A 100 -46.45 7.91 -15.07
N ILE A 101 -46.48 8.86 -14.13
CA ILE A 101 -47.47 8.91 -13.06
C ILE A 101 -48.90 8.98 -13.64
N LYS A 102 -49.12 9.79 -14.68
CA LYS A 102 -50.41 9.83 -15.40
C LYS A 102 -50.75 8.48 -16.06
N SER A 103 -49.75 7.80 -16.65
CA SER A 103 -49.95 6.51 -17.32
C SER A 103 -50.39 5.41 -16.35
N VAL A 104 -49.97 5.48 -15.10
CA VAL A 104 -50.37 4.53 -14.05
C VAL A 104 -51.70 4.93 -13.35
N GLY A 105 -52.28 6.08 -13.72
CA GLY A 105 -53.60 6.53 -13.24
C GLY A 105 -53.51 7.35 -11.93
N MET A 106 -52.45 8.11 -11.79
CA MET A 106 -52.19 8.95 -10.60
C MET A 106 -51.85 10.39 -11.02
N GLU A 107 -52.02 11.32 -10.11
CA GLU A 107 -51.57 12.71 -10.26
C GLU A 107 -50.52 13.07 -9.25
N LEU A 108 -49.48 13.75 -9.70
CA LEU A 108 -48.35 14.25 -8.87
C LEU A 108 -48.82 15.42 -8.01
N LYS A 109 -48.53 15.34 -6.70
CA LYS A 109 -48.65 16.47 -5.77
C LYS A 109 -47.28 17.12 -5.47
N ASP A 110 -46.20 16.38 -5.60
CA ASP A 110 -44.84 16.86 -5.40
C ASP A 110 -43.98 16.39 -6.58
N THR A 111 -42.96 17.19 -6.95
CA THR A 111 -42.12 16.95 -8.12
C THR A 111 -40.67 16.67 -7.74
N ARG A 112 -40.38 16.38 -6.49
CA ARG A 112 -39.02 16.12 -6.04
C ARG A 112 -38.50 14.79 -6.51
N LEU A 113 -37.53 14.85 -7.42
CA LEU A 113 -36.78 13.70 -7.91
C LEU A 113 -35.37 13.81 -7.37
N GLU A 114 -34.91 12.81 -6.60
CA GLU A 114 -33.59 12.80 -5.99
C GLU A 114 -32.67 11.89 -6.78
N GLU A 115 -31.47 12.37 -7.15
CA GLU A 115 -30.43 11.52 -7.70
C GLU A 115 -29.87 10.62 -6.59
N VAL A 116 -29.70 9.33 -6.90
CA VAL A 116 -29.24 8.30 -5.95
C VAL A 116 -28.04 7.54 -6.49
N THR A 117 -27.37 6.79 -5.65
CA THR A 117 -26.26 5.93 -6.02
C THR A 117 -26.73 4.70 -6.81
N PHE A 118 -25.82 4.06 -7.56
CA PHE A 118 -26.10 2.80 -8.23
C PHE A 118 -26.50 1.69 -7.23
N SER A 119 -25.83 1.65 -6.08
CA SER A 119 -26.17 0.69 -5.02
C SER A 119 -27.61 0.88 -4.51
N ALA A 120 -28.06 2.12 -4.38
CA ALA A 120 -29.43 2.43 -3.95
C ALA A 120 -30.45 1.95 -5.01
N ILE A 121 -30.26 2.31 -6.28
CA ILE A 121 -31.18 1.90 -7.36
C ILE A 121 -31.21 0.38 -7.54
N ARG A 122 -30.05 -0.27 -7.40
CA ARG A 122 -29.94 -1.72 -7.47
C ARG A 122 -30.71 -2.42 -6.35
N ASN A 123 -30.58 -1.93 -5.12
CA ASN A 123 -31.39 -2.44 -4.00
C ASN A 123 -32.89 -2.26 -4.25
N MET A 124 -33.28 -1.17 -4.91
CA MET A 124 -34.67 -0.95 -5.32
C MET A 124 -35.09 -1.95 -6.39
N LEU A 125 -34.26 -2.20 -7.42
CA LEU A 125 -34.52 -3.21 -8.46
C LEU A 125 -34.68 -4.61 -7.86
N GLN A 126 -33.78 -5.02 -6.99
CA GLN A 126 -33.86 -6.33 -6.32
C GLN A 126 -35.15 -6.50 -5.52
N ARG A 127 -35.58 -5.46 -4.79
CA ARG A 127 -36.84 -5.49 -4.06
C ARG A 127 -38.05 -5.60 -5.01
N ALA A 128 -38.01 -4.88 -6.13
CA ALA A 128 -39.07 -4.92 -7.12
C ALA A 128 -39.14 -6.29 -7.84
N SER A 129 -37.99 -6.88 -8.18
CA SER A 129 -37.87 -8.22 -8.76
C SER A 129 -38.35 -9.30 -7.79
N GLN A 130 -37.96 -9.27 -6.52
CA GLN A 130 -38.43 -10.22 -5.49
C GLN A 130 -39.96 -10.18 -5.26
N ARG A 131 -40.61 -9.07 -5.61
CA ARG A 131 -42.06 -8.85 -5.48
C ARG A 131 -42.82 -9.06 -6.79
N ASP A 132 -42.18 -9.56 -7.85
CA ASP A 132 -42.75 -9.70 -9.20
C ASP A 132 -43.27 -8.37 -9.79
N TYR A 133 -42.66 -7.22 -9.45
CA TYR A 133 -43.00 -5.92 -9.99
C TYR A 133 -42.24 -5.58 -11.27
N ILE A 134 -41.10 -6.21 -11.48
CA ILE A 134 -40.29 -6.13 -12.69
C ILE A 134 -39.82 -7.54 -13.08
N PRO A 135 -39.37 -7.76 -14.32
CA PRO A 135 -38.60 -8.94 -14.70
C PRO A 135 -37.32 -9.10 -13.81
N ASP A 136 -36.43 -9.97 -14.18
CA ASP A 136 -35.14 -10.10 -13.48
C ASP A 136 -34.41 -8.76 -13.44
N ASP A 137 -33.89 -8.37 -12.27
CA ASP A 137 -33.10 -7.13 -12.08
C ASP A 137 -31.85 -7.10 -12.97
N ASP A 138 -31.23 -8.26 -13.23
CA ASP A 138 -30.08 -8.36 -14.14
C ASP A 138 -30.50 -8.09 -15.61
N GLU A 139 -31.69 -8.51 -16.06
CA GLU A 139 -32.17 -8.18 -17.41
C GLU A 139 -32.40 -6.67 -17.59
N VAL A 140 -32.88 -5.99 -16.55
CA VAL A 140 -33.04 -4.53 -16.59
C VAL A 140 -31.64 -3.86 -16.66
N LEU A 141 -30.70 -4.30 -15.86
CA LEU A 141 -29.34 -3.75 -15.87
C LEU A 141 -28.62 -4.02 -17.20
N GLU A 142 -28.82 -5.17 -17.83
CA GLU A 142 -28.24 -5.51 -19.15
C GLU A 142 -28.69 -4.53 -20.25
N GLN A 143 -29.95 -4.05 -20.22
CA GLN A 143 -30.44 -3.06 -21.18
C GLN A 143 -29.63 -1.75 -21.15
N PHE A 144 -28.96 -1.46 -20.00
CA PHE A 144 -28.12 -0.30 -19.81
C PHE A 144 -26.62 -0.64 -19.88
N GLY A 145 -26.26 -1.92 -20.02
CA GLY A 145 -24.87 -2.42 -20.03
C GLY A 145 -24.22 -2.35 -18.66
N LEU A 146 -24.97 -2.61 -17.59
CA LEU A 146 -24.56 -2.54 -16.19
C LEU A 146 -24.60 -3.89 -15.46
N ASP A 147 -24.88 -4.97 -16.18
CA ASP A 147 -25.07 -6.33 -15.64
C ASP A 147 -23.84 -6.89 -14.94
N LYS A 148 -22.61 -6.50 -15.38
CA LYS A 148 -21.36 -6.98 -14.78
C LYS A 148 -21.04 -6.33 -13.42
N LEU A 149 -21.76 -5.30 -13.01
CA LEU A 149 -21.65 -4.73 -11.65
C LEU A 149 -22.49 -5.51 -10.62
N GLY A 150 -23.10 -6.62 -11.01
CA GLY A 150 -23.93 -7.50 -10.18
C GLY A 150 -23.12 -8.45 -9.28
N TYR A 151 -23.70 -8.80 -8.10
CA TYR A 151 -23.10 -9.73 -7.13
C TYR A 151 -23.06 -11.21 -7.57
N ARG A 152 -23.77 -11.60 -8.62
CA ARG A 152 -23.90 -13.02 -9.03
C ARG A 152 -22.61 -13.65 -9.55
N TYR A 153 -21.63 -12.85 -9.94
CA TYR A 153 -20.36 -13.34 -10.48
C TYR A 153 -19.25 -13.17 -9.44
N GLY A 154 -19.21 -13.94 -8.40
CA GLY A 154 -18.21 -14.22 -7.33
C GLY A 154 -16.93 -13.41 -7.17
N ARG A 155 -16.61 -12.48 -8.07
CA ARG A 155 -15.52 -11.51 -8.06
C ARG A 155 -16.00 -10.18 -8.63
N GLY A 156 -17.12 -9.64 -8.10
CA GLY A 156 -17.63 -8.34 -8.50
C GLY A 156 -16.68 -7.23 -8.06
N CYS A 157 -16.52 -6.22 -8.90
CA CYS A 157 -15.82 -4.99 -8.56
C CYS A 157 -16.42 -4.39 -7.29
N ARG A 158 -15.62 -4.27 -6.24
CA ARG A 158 -16.00 -3.51 -5.05
C ARG A 158 -15.69 -2.04 -5.34
N PHE A 159 -16.71 -1.23 -5.29
CA PHE A 159 -16.55 0.20 -5.38
C PHE A 159 -17.47 0.90 -4.35
N ASP A 160 -16.96 1.97 -3.78
CA ASP A 160 -17.73 2.87 -2.93
C ASP A 160 -18.29 3.99 -3.80
N GLU A 161 -19.40 4.56 -3.39
CA GLU A 161 -20.07 5.61 -4.13
C GLU A 161 -20.46 6.77 -3.23
N GLY A 162 -20.50 7.95 -3.81
CA GLY A 162 -21.00 9.14 -3.15
C GLY A 162 -21.75 10.06 -4.11
N LEU A 163 -22.43 11.03 -3.53
CA LEU A 163 -23.10 12.11 -4.23
C LEU A 163 -22.49 13.45 -3.85
N ILE A 164 -22.30 14.30 -4.83
CA ILE A 164 -21.79 15.67 -4.63
C ILE A 164 -22.85 16.49 -3.91
N GLU A 165 -22.48 17.06 -2.78
CA GLU A 165 -23.32 18.02 -2.05
C GLU A 165 -23.25 19.39 -2.70
N ASP A 166 -24.38 20.07 -2.80
CA ASP A 166 -24.45 21.41 -3.34
C ASP A 166 -23.76 22.39 -2.39
N SER A 167 -22.83 23.17 -2.90
CA SER A 167 -22.07 24.15 -2.12
C SER A 167 -21.88 25.46 -2.90
N SER A 168 -21.97 26.55 -2.19
CA SER A 168 -21.73 27.87 -2.78
C SER A 168 -20.24 28.07 -3.07
N LYS A 169 -19.93 28.95 -4.05
CA LYS A 169 -18.54 29.33 -4.36
C LYS A 169 -17.76 29.76 -3.09
N ARG A 170 -18.41 30.52 -2.19
CA ARG A 170 -17.79 31.00 -0.95
C ARG A 170 -17.41 29.86 0.00
N GLU A 171 -18.27 28.88 0.15
CA GLU A 171 -18.03 27.69 0.98
C GLU A 171 -16.90 26.82 0.39
N ILE A 172 -16.87 26.65 -0.93
CA ILE A 172 -15.83 25.89 -1.63
C ILE A 172 -14.44 26.51 -1.39
N TYR A 173 -14.31 27.86 -1.54
CA TYR A 173 -13.05 28.54 -1.30
C TYR A 173 -12.68 28.56 0.17
N ALA A 174 -13.65 28.70 1.09
CA ALA A 174 -13.39 28.62 2.52
C ALA A 174 -12.89 27.23 2.94
N ALA A 175 -13.47 26.17 2.37
CA ALA A 175 -13.00 24.80 2.60
C ALA A 175 -11.60 24.57 2.01
N ALA A 176 -11.33 25.08 0.82
CA ALA A 176 -9.99 24.98 0.20
C ALA A 176 -8.92 25.72 1.01
N ASP A 177 -9.25 26.87 1.57
CA ASP A 177 -8.34 27.66 2.39
C ASP A 177 -7.96 26.98 3.71
N GLN A 178 -8.80 26.09 4.21
CA GLN A 178 -8.52 25.26 5.38
C GLN A 178 -7.55 24.09 5.08
N LEU A 179 -7.37 23.72 3.81
CA LEU A 179 -6.45 22.66 3.43
C LEU A 179 -5.00 23.16 3.30
N LEU A 180 -4.04 22.22 3.40
CA LEU A 180 -2.62 22.47 3.22
C LEU A 180 -2.17 22.31 1.75
N SER A 181 -3.01 22.72 0.77
CA SER A 181 -2.78 22.51 -0.66
C SER A 181 -3.07 23.73 -1.51
N ASN A 182 -2.83 24.92 -0.95
CA ASN A 182 -3.23 26.18 -1.56
C ASN A 182 -2.48 26.52 -2.85
N GLU A 183 -1.22 26.09 -2.99
CA GLU A 183 -0.40 26.39 -4.17
C GLU A 183 -0.91 25.73 -5.45
N THR A 184 -1.59 24.59 -5.34
CA THR A 184 -2.10 23.87 -6.50
C THR A 184 -3.63 23.89 -6.60
N LEU A 185 -4.35 23.79 -5.48
CA LEU A 185 -5.82 23.71 -5.48
C LEU A 185 -6.48 25.06 -5.76
N ILE A 186 -6.03 26.17 -5.11
CA ILE A 186 -6.64 27.49 -5.31
C ILE A 186 -6.49 27.98 -6.76
N PRO A 187 -5.31 27.91 -7.41
CA PRO A 187 -5.19 28.27 -8.82
C PRO A 187 -6.08 27.44 -9.74
N GLU A 188 -6.31 26.16 -9.42
CA GLU A 188 -7.23 25.34 -10.22
C GLU A 188 -8.69 25.75 -10.01
N LEU A 189 -9.10 26.06 -8.78
CA LEU A 189 -10.43 26.63 -8.53
C LEU A 189 -10.62 27.95 -9.29
N ASP A 190 -9.63 28.84 -9.28
CA ASP A 190 -9.67 30.08 -10.06
C ASP A 190 -9.83 29.80 -11.55
N ARG A 191 -9.13 28.82 -12.11
CA ARG A 191 -9.26 28.39 -13.50
C ARG A 191 -10.67 27.83 -13.80
N ILE A 192 -11.23 27.01 -12.90
CA ILE A 192 -12.59 26.48 -13.04
C ILE A 192 -13.63 27.61 -13.06
N TYR A 193 -13.44 28.63 -12.23
CA TYR A 193 -14.37 29.76 -12.13
C TYR A 193 -14.10 30.91 -13.12
N ALA A 194 -12.95 31.00 -13.77
CA ALA A 194 -12.61 32.07 -14.72
C ALA A 194 -13.45 32.05 -16.00
N GLY A 195 -13.91 30.88 -16.45
CA GLY A 195 -14.69 30.73 -17.67
C GLY A 195 -16.18 30.98 -17.47
N LYS A 196 -16.90 31.35 -18.55
CA LYS A 196 -18.37 31.28 -18.55
C LYS A 196 -18.80 29.80 -18.48
N ALA A 197 -19.80 29.48 -17.63
CA ALA A 197 -20.39 28.15 -17.62
C ALA A 197 -20.96 27.83 -19.00
N LYS A 198 -20.48 26.78 -19.65
CA LYS A 198 -21.01 26.32 -20.93
C LYS A 198 -22.11 25.31 -20.64
N THR A 199 -23.32 25.63 -21.05
CA THR A 199 -24.52 24.82 -20.75
C THR A 199 -24.64 23.53 -21.57
N ASN A 200 -23.93 23.41 -22.71
CA ASN A 200 -24.16 22.32 -23.68
C ASN A 200 -22.88 21.63 -24.18
N ALA A 201 -21.73 21.79 -23.52
CA ALA A 201 -20.52 21.10 -23.94
C ALA A 201 -20.33 19.80 -23.16
N THR A 202 -20.32 18.69 -23.86
CA THR A 202 -19.93 17.40 -23.33
C THR A 202 -18.41 17.22 -23.49
N GLY A 203 -17.75 16.74 -22.45
CA GLY A 203 -16.34 16.38 -22.49
C GLY A 203 -15.49 17.06 -21.41
N HIS A 204 -14.40 16.39 -21.07
CA HIS A 204 -13.44 16.81 -20.07
C HIS A 204 -12.12 17.21 -20.75
N PRO A 205 -11.75 18.50 -20.79
CA PRO A 205 -10.50 18.94 -21.40
C PRO A 205 -9.27 18.49 -20.59
N VAL A 206 -9.46 18.23 -19.31
CA VAL A 206 -8.45 17.73 -18.39
C VAL A 206 -9.05 16.76 -17.40
N HIS A 207 -8.23 15.83 -16.92
CA HIS A 207 -8.48 14.96 -15.77
C HIS A 207 -7.56 15.39 -14.62
N TYR A 208 -7.61 14.72 -13.47
CA TYR A 208 -6.88 15.16 -12.29
C TYR A 208 -6.04 14.06 -11.69
N ILE A 209 -4.92 14.46 -11.07
CA ILE A 209 -4.10 13.62 -10.21
C ILE A 209 -4.01 14.32 -8.86
N ILE A 210 -4.40 13.65 -7.77
CA ILE A 210 -4.25 14.11 -6.39
C ILE A 210 -3.11 13.33 -5.75
N GLN A 211 -2.07 14.03 -5.29
CA GLN A 211 -0.89 13.46 -4.66
C GLN A 211 -0.79 13.90 -3.20
N THR A 212 -1.08 12.98 -2.29
CA THR A 212 -0.95 13.16 -0.85
C THR A 212 -0.96 11.80 -0.16
N ASP A 213 -0.24 11.68 0.95
CA ASP A 213 -0.22 10.49 1.80
C ASP A 213 -1.32 10.53 2.88
N ASP A 214 -1.91 11.72 3.12
CA ASP A 214 -3.01 11.89 4.08
C ASP A 214 -4.36 11.55 3.43
N PHE A 215 -5.08 10.59 4.04
CA PHE A 215 -6.38 10.14 3.54
C PHE A 215 -7.44 11.26 3.60
N ASP A 216 -7.49 12.04 4.67
CA ASP A 216 -8.52 13.06 4.87
C ASP A 216 -8.29 14.28 3.95
N ILE A 217 -7.04 14.70 3.77
CA ILE A 217 -6.68 15.73 2.78
C ILE A 217 -7.11 15.29 1.38
N ARG A 218 -6.85 14.05 1.01
CA ARG A 218 -7.25 13.46 -0.28
C ARG A 218 -8.76 13.55 -0.52
N GLU A 219 -9.53 13.11 0.47
CA GLU A 219 -10.99 13.13 0.42
C GLU A 219 -11.53 14.56 0.31
N ARG A 220 -11.00 15.49 1.11
CA ARG A 220 -11.42 16.90 1.09
C ARG A 220 -11.05 17.59 -0.21
N MET A 221 -9.83 17.38 -0.74
CA MET A 221 -9.44 17.93 -2.04
C MET A 221 -10.35 17.43 -3.16
N GLY A 222 -10.61 16.12 -3.19
CA GLY A 222 -11.52 15.51 -4.16
C GLY A 222 -12.93 16.10 -4.08
N ARG A 223 -13.49 16.23 -2.87
CA ARG A 223 -14.83 16.80 -2.64
C ARG A 223 -14.92 18.24 -3.11
N ILE A 224 -13.97 19.10 -2.71
CA ILE A 224 -13.93 20.50 -3.10
C ILE A 224 -13.86 20.66 -4.63
N LEU A 225 -13.00 19.85 -5.27
CA LEU A 225 -12.86 19.85 -6.72
C LEU A 225 -14.17 19.45 -7.42
N LEU A 226 -14.80 18.36 -6.97
CA LEU A 226 -16.06 17.89 -7.53
C LEU A 226 -17.19 18.91 -7.36
N GLN A 227 -17.30 19.54 -6.18
CA GLN A 227 -18.29 20.59 -5.93
C GLN A 227 -18.11 21.79 -6.87
N ALA A 228 -16.85 22.23 -7.09
CA ALA A 228 -16.56 23.32 -8.01
C ALA A 228 -16.90 22.98 -9.46
N LEU A 229 -16.54 21.76 -9.91
CA LEU A 229 -16.84 21.28 -11.27
C LEU A 229 -18.34 21.14 -11.52
N TYR A 230 -19.07 20.60 -10.54
CA TYR A 230 -20.52 20.44 -10.62
C TYR A 230 -21.22 21.81 -10.64
N ALA A 231 -20.84 22.74 -9.75
CA ALA A 231 -21.38 24.12 -9.71
C ALA A 231 -21.13 24.90 -11.02
N ARG A 232 -20.16 24.47 -11.84
CA ARG A 232 -19.85 25.08 -13.15
C ARG A 232 -20.40 24.27 -14.34
N ASN A 233 -21.29 23.32 -14.11
CA ASN A 233 -21.91 22.45 -15.12
C ASN A 233 -20.90 21.65 -15.95
N ARG A 234 -19.74 21.32 -15.38
CA ARG A 234 -18.75 20.42 -16.00
C ARG A 234 -19.08 18.95 -15.73
N LEU A 235 -19.84 18.69 -14.68
CA LEU A 235 -20.42 17.40 -14.35
C LEU A 235 -21.93 17.50 -14.47
N HIS A 236 -22.55 16.48 -15.03
CA HIS A 236 -24.01 16.38 -15.22
C HIS A 236 -24.69 15.49 -14.19
N SER A 237 -23.94 14.59 -13.57
CA SER A 237 -24.35 13.72 -12.46
C SER A 237 -23.61 14.10 -11.19
N LYS A 238 -24.33 14.07 -10.07
CA LYS A 238 -23.72 14.24 -8.72
C LYS A 238 -22.94 13.01 -8.30
N ARG A 239 -23.11 11.89 -8.99
CA ARG A 239 -22.53 10.62 -8.57
C ARG A 239 -21.04 10.54 -8.90
N TYR A 240 -20.30 10.04 -7.94
CA TYR A 240 -18.91 9.63 -8.11
C TYR A 240 -18.67 8.25 -7.49
N CYS A 241 -17.74 7.50 -8.08
CA CYS A 241 -17.36 6.17 -7.64
C CYS A 241 -15.90 6.14 -7.28
N PHE A 242 -15.57 5.46 -6.18
CA PHE A 242 -14.19 5.12 -5.84
C PHE A 242 -13.87 3.72 -6.34
N LEU A 243 -12.83 3.61 -7.15
CA LEU A 243 -12.24 2.35 -7.59
C LEU A 243 -10.90 2.17 -6.87
N GLU A 244 -10.78 1.15 -6.04
CA GLU A 244 -9.51 0.80 -5.41
C GLU A 244 -8.76 -0.21 -6.27
N LEU A 245 -7.54 0.14 -6.67
CA LEU A 245 -6.63 -0.78 -7.32
C LEU A 245 -5.78 -1.44 -6.23
N ARG A 246 -6.09 -2.69 -5.92
CA ARG A 246 -5.36 -3.49 -4.93
C ARG A 246 -4.42 -4.46 -5.61
N PRO A 247 -3.27 -4.75 -4.99
CA PRO A 247 -2.40 -5.82 -5.44
C PRO A 247 -3.15 -7.16 -5.53
N GLY A 248 -2.93 -7.89 -6.62
CA GLY A 248 -3.53 -9.23 -6.83
C GLY A 248 -5.01 -9.27 -7.20
N GLU A 249 -5.68 -8.13 -7.38
CA GLU A 249 -7.04 -8.07 -7.94
C GLU A 249 -6.99 -7.75 -9.43
N ASP A 250 -7.24 -8.75 -10.27
CA ASP A 250 -7.39 -8.57 -11.72
C ASP A 250 -8.87 -8.46 -12.08
N LEU A 251 -9.30 -7.26 -12.45
CA LEU A 251 -10.63 -7.03 -12.99
C LEU A 251 -10.62 -7.15 -14.52
N SER A 252 -11.59 -7.85 -15.06
CA SER A 252 -11.72 -7.94 -16.51
C SER A 252 -12.11 -6.58 -17.13
N SER A 253 -11.68 -6.34 -18.38
CA SER A 253 -12.02 -5.13 -19.14
C SER A 253 -13.53 -4.85 -19.19
N THR A 254 -14.35 -5.88 -19.18
CA THR A 254 -15.83 -5.77 -19.18
C THR A 254 -16.37 -5.17 -17.89
N VAL A 255 -15.74 -5.42 -16.75
CA VAL A 255 -16.14 -4.84 -15.45
C VAL A 255 -15.80 -3.36 -15.42
N TYR A 256 -14.59 -2.97 -15.87
CA TYR A 256 -14.22 -1.56 -15.99
C TYR A 256 -15.13 -0.82 -16.98
N ASP A 257 -15.46 -1.43 -18.11
CA ASP A 257 -16.42 -0.88 -19.07
C ASP A 257 -17.79 -0.60 -18.44
N CYS A 258 -18.34 -1.54 -17.67
CA CYS A 258 -19.59 -1.36 -16.95
C CYS A 258 -19.49 -0.27 -15.89
N LEU A 259 -18.39 -0.21 -15.11
CA LEU A 259 -18.19 0.81 -14.09
C LEU A 259 -18.18 2.21 -14.74
N TYR A 260 -17.37 2.42 -15.78
CA TYR A 260 -17.31 3.71 -16.47
C TYR A 260 -18.66 4.10 -17.10
N LYS A 261 -19.37 3.18 -17.74
CA LYS A 261 -20.72 3.43 -18.27
C LYS A 261 -21.70 3.86 -17.17
N SER A 262 -21.61 3.24 -16.00
CA SER A 262 -22.45 3.63 -14.85
C SER A 262 -22.17 5.05 -14.36
N CYS A 263 -20.99 5.61 -14.67
CA CYS A 263 -20.55 6.94 -14.24
C CYS A 263 -20.61 8.00 -15.35
N PHE A 264 -21.29 7.74 -16.45
CA PHE A 264 -21.44 8.74 -17.53
C PHE A 264 -22.04 10.04 -17.02
N GLY A 265 -21.36 11.16 -17.28
CA GLY A 265 -21.70 12.49 -16.78
C GLY A 265 -21.23 12.79 -15.35
N GLY A 266 -20.69 11.81 -14.65
CA GLY A 266 -20.13 11.90 -13.31
C GLY A 266 -18.62 11.64 -13.27
N THR A 267 -18.15 11.01 -12.17
CA THR A 267 -16.71 10.87 -11.89
C THR A 267 -16.33 9.48 -11.41
N VAL A 268 -15.18 8.99 -11.87
CA VAL A 268 -14.48 7.83 -11.30
C VAL A 268 -13.21 8.33 -10.60
N ILE A 269 -13.06 8.01 -9.33
CA ILE A 269 -11.88 8.30 -8.51
C ILE A 269 -11.12 6.99 -8.34
N VAL A 270 -9.94 6.90 -8.91
CA VAL A 270 -9.07 5.73 -8.85
C VAL A 270 -8.10 5.91 -7.69
N ARG A 271 -8.21 5.08 -6.66
CA ARG A 271 -7.27 5.00 -5.54
C ARG A 271 -6.26 3.91 -5.83
N TYR A 272 -5.02 4.30 -5.99
CA TYR A 272 -3.93 3.36 -6.14
C TYR A 272 -3.32 3.09 -4.76
N LEU A 273 -3.51 1.88 -4.27
CA LEU A 273 -2.95 1.40 -3.01
C LEU A 273 -1.69 0.59 -3.33
N ALA A 274 -0.60 1.26 -3.67
CA ALA A 274 0.70 0.62 -3.70
C ALA A 274 1.26 0.66 -2.28
N ASP A 275 1.44 -0.50 -1.69
CA ASP A 275 2.35 -0.65 -0.56
C ASP A 275 3.78 -0.67 -1.12
N ASP A 276 4.40 0.50 -1.19
CA ASP A 276 5.83 0.59 -1.53
C ASP A 276 6.73 -0.08 -0.45
N ASP A 277 6.14 -0.46 0.70
CA ASP A 277 6.81 -1.08 1.85
C ASP A 277 6.67 -2.62 1.93
N THR A 278 5.94 -3.28 1.05
CA THR A 278 5.79 -4.74 1.07
C THR A 278 6.70 -5.42 0.05
N GLU A 279 7.56 -6.32 0.53
CA GLU A 279 8.51 -7.13 -0.26
C GLU A 279 7.82 -8.21 -1.13
N ASP A 280 6.50 -8.30 -1.13
CA ASP A 280 5.77 -9.29 -1.90
C ASP A 280 5.51 -8.82 -3.34
N ASP A 281 5.85 -9.67 -4.31
CA ASP A 281 5.53 -9.51 -5.74
C ASP A 281 4.02 -9.31 -6.03
N TYR A 282 3.17 -9.53 -5.02
CA TYR A 282 1.72 -9.30 -5.03
C TYR A 282 1.32 -7.90 -4.52
N ALA A 283 2.27 -7.09 -4.09
CA ALA A 283 2.02 -5.79 -3.47
C ALA A 283 1.80 -4.65 -4.48
N THR A 284 2.11 -4.84 -5.75
CA THR A 284 1.80 -3.88 -6.81
C THR A 284 0.63 -4.39 -7.65
N CYS A 285 -0.31 -3.49 -7.96
CA CYS A 285 -1.32 -3.78 -8.98
C CYS A 285 -0.62 -4.15 -10.28
N GLY A 286 -0.95 -5.29 -10.87
CA GLY A 286 -0.30 -5.79 -12.07
C GLY A 286 -0.27 -4.74 -13.19
N ARG A 287 0.82 -4.66 -13.94
CA ARG A 287 0.95 -3.73 -15.08
C ARG A 287 -0.23 -3.87 -16.04
N GLU A 288 -0.68 -5.08 -16.28
CA GLU A 288 -1.83 -5.41 -17.14
C GLU A 288 -3.14 -4.77 -16.65
N THR A 289 -3.38 -4.79 -15.34
CA THR A 289 -4.57 -4.17 -14.74
C THR A 289 -4.58 -2.65 -14.94
N VAL A 290 -3.43 -1.99 -14.78
CA VAL A 290 -3.28 -0.55 -15.03
C VAL A 290 -3.46 -0.23 -16.52
N GLU A 291 -2.92 -1.05 -17.43
CA GLU A 291 -3.07 -0.88 -18.87
C GLU A 291 -4.54 -0.98 -19.30
N VAL A 292 -5.27 -2.00 -18.84
CA VAL A 292 -6.70 -2.19 -19.12
C VAL A 292 -7.55 -1.04 -18.59
N LEU A 293 -7.24 -0.55 -17.37
CA LEU A 293 -7.92 0.63 -16.81
C LEU A 293 -7.66 1.88 -17.66
N CYS A 294 -6.41 2.12 -18.06
CA CYS A 294 -6.03 3.26 -18.88
C CYS A 294 -6.69 3.23 -20.26
N GLU A 295 -6.81 2.06 -20.88
CA GLU A 295 -7.56 1.89 -22.15
C GLU A 295 -9.04 2.22 -21.97
N THR A 296 -9.65 1.72 -20.90
CA THR A 296 -11.06 2.02 -20.59
C THR A 296 -11.26 3.52 -20.33
N MET A 297 -10.35 4.15 -19.57
CA MET A 297 -10.38 5.60 -19.34
C MET A 297 -10.31 6.37 -20.65
N LYS A 298 -9.35 6.05 -21.57
CA LYS A 298 -9.25 6.68 -22.89
C LYS A 298 -10.52 6.57 -23.70
N LYS A 299 -11.16 5.40 -23.67
CA LYS A 299 -12.42 5.14 -24.37
C LYS A 299 -13.54 6.05 -23.91
N TYR A 300 -13.58 6.39 -22.62
CA TYR A 300 -14.65 7.15 -21.98
C TYR A 300 -14.25 8.53 -21.45
N CYS A 301 -13.07 9.03 -21.82
CA CYS A 301 -12.53 10.30 -21.32
C CYS A 301 -13.41 11.53 -21.54
N ASN A 302 -14.29 11.50 -22.54
CA ASN A 302 -15.24 12.58 -22.80
C ASN A 302 -16.53 12.48 -21.98
N GLN A 303 -16.88 11.28 -21.48
CA GLN A 303 -18.13 11.03 -20.75
C GLN A 303 -17.94 10.96 -19.24
N VAL A 304 -16.73 10.61 -18.78
CA VAL A 304 -16.41 10.39 -17.36
C VAL A 304 -15.18 11.18 -16.98
N LEU A 305 -15.31 11.99 -15.94
CA LEU A 305 -14.14 12.59 -15.31
C LEU A 305 -13.40 11.52 -14.53
N THR A 306 -12.08 11.40 -14.72
CA THR A 306 -11.26 10.49 -13.93
C THR A 306 -10.29 11.28 -13.04
N ILE A 307 -10.20 10.91 -11.77
CA ILE A 307 -9.29 11.46 -10.78
C ILE A 307 -8.42 10.32 -10.26
N PHE A 308 -7.11 10.39 -10.46
CA PHE A 308 -6.17 9.44 -9.87
C PHE A 308 -5.70 9.96 -8.52
N CYS A 309 -5.77 9.13 -7.49
CA CYS A 309 -5.24 9.40 -6.17
C CYS A 309 -3.98 8.56 -5.98
N LEU A 310 -2.83 9.20 -5.91
CA LEU A 310 -1.52 8.58 -5.80
C LEU A 310 -0.83 9.02 -4.51
N PRO A 311 0.03 8.18 -3.92
CA PRO A 311 0.96 8.60 -2.88
C PRO A 311 1.87 9.72 -3.38
N ARG A 312 2.41 10.53 -2.46
CA ARG A 312 3.21 11.70 -2.81
C ARG A 312 4.50 11.33 -3.56
N GLU A 313 5.19 10.28 -3.13
CA GLU A 313 6.48 9.85 -3.69
C GLU A 313 6.36 8.72 -4.72
N CYS A 314 5.16 8.48 -5.26
CA CYS A 314 4.89 7.40 -6.21
C CYS A 314 5.37 7.76 -7.63
N THR A 315 6.69 7.74 -7.87
CA THR A 315 7.27 8.07 -9.19
C THR A 315 7.07 6.97 -10.22
N THR A 316 7.24 5.69 -9.83
CA THR A 316 7.16 4.54 -10.72
C THR A 316 5.73 4.32 -11.23
N SER A 317 4.75 4.32 -10.34
CA SER A 317 3.34 4.15 -10.71
C SER A 317 2.82 5.33 -11.53
N LYS A 318 3.26 6.56 -11.22
CA LYS A 318 2.94 7.75 -12.01
C LYS A 318 3.49 7.65 -13.43
N ALA A 319 4.73 7.18 -13.60
CA ALA A 319 5.33 6.95 -14.91
C ALA A 319 4.51 5.94 -15.72
N LEU A 320 4.05 4.85 -15.09
CA LEU A 320 3.23 3.83 -15.75
C LEU A 320 1.89 4.39 -16.25
N PHE A 321 1.22 5.24 -15.46
CA PHE A 321 0.01 5.94 -15.92
C PHE A 321 0.31 6.89 -17.08
N TYR A 322 1.39 7.65 -17.03
CA TYR A 322 1.75 8.58 -18.11
C TYR A 322 2.14 7.88 -19.40
N GLU A 323 2.87 6.77 -19.35
CA GLU A 323 3.17 5.94 -20.52
C GLU A 323 1.90 5.49 -21.23
N ASN A 324 0.91 5.06 -20.44
CA ASN A 324 -0.35 4.56 -20.99
C ASN A 324 -1.32 5.66 -21.41
N LEU A 325 -1.28 6.86 -20.81
CA LEU A 325 -2.26 7.94 -21.03
C LEU A 325 -1.69 9.13 -21.83
N GLY A 326 -0.61 8.96 -22.56
CA GLY A 326 0.24 10.00 -23.16
C GLY A 326 -0.43 11.19 -23.86
N ASN A 327 -1.65 11.01 -24.40
CA ASN A 327 -2.41 12.09 -25.05
C ASN A 327 -3.48 12.75 -24.16
N THR A 328 -3.56 12.37 -22.91
CA THR A 328 -4.55 12.88 -21.95
C THR A 328 -3.92 13.98 -21.10
N SER A 329 -4.62 15.11 -20.95
CA SER A 329 -4.15 16.21 -20.12
C SER A 329 -4.58 16.04 -18.67
N PHE A 330 -3.63 16.20 -17.75
CA PHE A 330 -3.87 16.13 -16.31
C PHE A 330 -3.52 17.44 -15.61
N VAL A 331 -4.30 17.79 -14.61
CA VAL A 331 -3.98 18.81 -13.61
C VAL A 331 -3.56 18.08 -12.35
N GLU A 332 -2.35 18.36 -11.87
CA GLU A 332 -1.82 17.77 -10.64
C GLU A 332 -2.14 18.69 -9.45
N LEU A 333 -2.78 18.11 -8.44
CA LEU A 333 -3.05 18.73 -7.16
C LEU A 333 -2.20 18.04 -6.11
N LYS A 334 -1.38 18.81 -5.40
CA LYS A 334 -0.41 18.28 -4.43
C LYS A 334 -0.64 18.91 -3.08
N GLU A 335 -0.35 18.14 -2.07
CA GLU A 335 -0.19 18.66 -0.72
C GLU A 335 1.13 19.42 -0.62
N ASP A 336 1.09 20.63 -0.10
CA ASP A 336 2.25 21.51 0.01
C ASP A 336 2.87 21.46 1.40
N PHE A 337 4.19 21.66 1.49
CA PHE A 337 4.82 21.97 2.76
C PHE A 337 4.35 23.35 3.23
N VAL A 338 3.84 23.42 4.44
CA VAL A 338 3.34 24.67 5.01
C VAL A 338 4.29 25.25 6.04
N SER A 339 4.31 26.58 6.12
CA SER A 339 5.06 27.30 7.15
C SER A 339 4.51 27.04 8.55
N THR A 340 5.31 27.35 9.57
CA THR A 340 4.90 27.24 10.98
C THR A 340 3.61 28.02 11.27
N GLU A 341 3.40 29.18 10.64
CA GLU A 341 2.18 29.99 10.84
C GLU A 341 0.92 29.26 10.33
N ARG A 342 1.02 28.65 9.17
CA ARG A 342 -0.06 27.86 8.59
C ARG A 342 -0.30 26.56 9.37
N ALA A 343 0.76 25.93 9.86
CA ALA A 343 0.68 24.76 10.74
C ALA A 343 -0.10 25.10 12.04
N VAL A 344 0.13 26.25 12.66
CA VAL A 344 -0.64 26.72 13.81
C VAL A 344 -2.13 26.87 13.48
N GLN A 345 -2.47 27.41 12.31
CA GLN A 345 -3.87 27.54 11.89
C GLN A 345 -4.53 26.17 11.70
N PHE A 346 -3.83 25.22 11.09
CA PHE A 346 -4.32 23.86 10.91
C PHE A 346 -4.53 23.12 12.23
N LEU A 347 -3.60 23.23 13.17
CA LEU A 347 -3.75 22.66 14.52
C LEU A 347 -4.91 23.27 15.30
N LYS A 348 -5.17 24.58 15.16
CA LYS A 348 -6.36 25.24 15.74
C LYS A 348 -7.66 24.71 15.12
N MET A 349 -7.66 24.47 13.81
CA MET A 349 -8.82 23.89 13.12
C MET A 349 -9.09 22.48 13.63
N LEU A 350 -8.09 21.62 13.73
CA LEU A 350 -8.23 20.26 14.29
C LEU A 350 -8.76 20.31 15.73
N ALA A 351 -8.25 21.20 16.57
CA ALA A 351 -8.74 21.36 17.93
C ALA A 351 -10.23 21.76 17.96
N SER A 352 -10.64 22.67 17.08
CA SER A 352 -12.05 23.09 16.95
C SER A 352 -12.96 21.96 16.48
N GLU A 353 -12.52 21.16 15.51
CA GLU A 353 -13.26 19.98 15.02
C GLU A 353 -13.48 18.93 16.12
N HIS A 354 -12.51 18.78 17.03
CA HIS A 354 -12.61 17.89 18.21
C HIS A 354 -13.26 18.55 19.43
N GLY A 355 -13.84 19.75 19.28
CA GLY A 355 -14.54 20.45 20.35
C GLY A 355 -13.66 20.89 21.53
N THR A 356 -12.34 21.01 21.29
CA THR A 356 -11.36 21.41 22.31
C THR A 356 -10.68 22.73 21.98
N ARG A 357 -10.00 23.33 22.96
CA ARG A 357 -9.22 24.55 22.76
C ARG A 357 -7.73 24.21 22.71
N SER A 358 -7.07 24.63 21.64
CA SER A 358 -5.61 24.52 21.52
C SER A 358 -4.90 25.39 22.57
N ASP A 359 -3.79 24.90 23.09
CA ASP A 359 -2.97 25.59 24.08
C ASP A 359 -1.54 25.83 23.58
N GLN A 360 -0.72 26.51 24.41
CA GLN A 360 0.69 26.77 24.05
C GLN A 360 1.53 25.49 24.00
N LYS A 361 1.14 24.42 24.72
CA LYS A 361 1.91 23.16 24.71
C LYS A 361 1.83 22.47 23.35
N LEU A 362 0.68 22.57 22.66
CA LEU A 362 0.52 22.07 21.30
C LEU A 362 1.45 22.80 20.33
N PHE A 363 1.47 24.14 20.40
CA PHE A 363 2.27 24.96 19.48
C PHE A 363 3.77 24.92 19.79
N ALA A 364 4.17 24.69 21.04
CA ALA A 364 5.57 24.53 21.42
C ALA A 364 6.26 23.30 20.80
N LYS A 365 5.49 22.38 20.22
CA LYS A 365 6.02 21.23 19.48
C LYS A 365 6.45 21.58 18.04
N LEU A 366 6.09 22.77 17.55
CA LEU A 366 6.47 23.23 16.21
C LEU A 366 7.86 23.86 16.25
N GLU A 367 8.71 23.45 15.31
CA GLU A 367 10.05 23.99 15.14
C GLU A 367 9.97 25.27 14.24
N PRO A 368 10.69 26.34 14.56
CA PRO A 368 10.78 27.50 13.69
C PRO A 368 11.40 27.12 12.33
N ASP A 369 10.90 27.73 11.26
CA ASP A 369 11.42 27.61 9.88
C ASP A 369 11.36 26.18 9.27
N LYS A 370 10.67 25.25 9.91
CA LYS A 370 10.41 23.91 9.36
C LYS A 370 9.14 23.91 8.52
N GLY A 371 9.21 23.27 7.35
CA GLY A 371 8.02 22.93 6.57
C GLY A 371 7.33 21.66 7.11
N TYR A 372 6.00 21.68 7.19
CA TYR A 372 5.19 20.59 7.74
C TYR A 372 4.23 20.04 6.69
N LEU A 373 3.98 18.74 6.76
CA LEU A 373 2.90 18.05 6.04
C LEU A 373 1.75 17.70 6.98
N ALA A 374 0.57 17.49 6.45
CA ALA A 374 -0.62 17.16 7.22
C ALA A 374 -0.46 15.92 8.11
N PRO A 375 0.15 14.78 7.66
CA PRO A 375 0.36 13.62 8.52
C PRO A 375 1.22 13.93 9.75
N GLU A 376 2.28 14.77 9.59
CA GLU A 376 3.10 15.18 10.73
C GLU A 376 2.29 16.02 11.73
N LEU A 377 1.51 16.99 11.22
CA LEU A 377 0.69 17.86 12.06
C LEU A 377 -0.43 17.11 12.78
N ARG A 378 -1.04 16.13 12.10
CA ARG A 378 -2.03 15.23 12.75
C ARG A 378 -1.39 14.41 13.85
N GLY A 379 -0.21 13.83 13.61
CA GLY A 379 0.52 13.10 14.63
C GLY A 379 0.86 13.95 15.87
N LEU A 380 1.28 15.20 15.66
CA LEU A 380 1.53 16.14 16.76
C LEU A 380 0.24 16.48 17.53
N PHE A 381 -0.87 16.65 16.80
CA PHE A 381 -2.18 16.92 17.39
C PHE A 381 -2.69 15.71 18.18
N ASP A 382 -2.64 14.51 17.63
CA ASP A 382 -3.12 13.28 18.28
C ASP A 382 -2.35 12.99 19.57
N ASP A 383 -1.02 13.15 19.54
CA ASP A 383 -0.17 13.00 20.73
C ASP A 383 -0.52 14.03 21.83
N TRP A 384 -0.83 15.28 21.46
CA TRP A 384 -1.26 16.32 22.39
C TRP A 384 -2.69 16.06 22.88
N TYR A 385 -3.63 15.75 21.98
CA TYR A 385 -5.02 15.54 22.31
C TYR A 385 -5.23 14.33 23.23
N ASN A 386 -4.55 13.22 22.95
CA ASN A 386 -4.56 12.05 23.82
C ASN A 386 -3.98 12.35 25.21
N TYR A 387 -2.95 13.20 25.29
CA TYR A 387 -2.42 13.65 26.57
C TYR A 387 -3.47 14.48 27.32
N GLU A 388 -4.11 15.47 26.67
CA GLU A 388 -5.16 16.29 27.28
C GLU A 388 -6.37 15.44 27.71
N LEU A 389 -6.80 14.48 26.90
CA LEU A 389 -7.87 13.55 27.27
C LEU A 389 -7.55 12.80 28.57
N LYS A 390 -6.33 12.30 28.70
CA LYS A 390 -5.91 11.51 29.88
C LYS A 390 -5.64 12.36 31.14
N THR A 391 -5.20 13.60 30.96
CA THR A 391 -4.80 14.43 32.10
C THR A 391 -5.88 15.39 32.54
N SER A 392 -6.63 15.97 31.61
CA SER A 392 -7.59 17.03 31.84
C SER A 392 -9.04 16.55 31.81
N VAL A 393 -9.40 15.67 30.87
CA VAL A 393 -10.80 15.24 30.67
C VAL A 393 -11.11 13.95 31.45
N TYR A 394 -10.21 12.99 31.41
CA TYR A 394 -10.37 11.67 32.04
C TYR A 394 -9.16 11.29 32.91
N PRO A 395 -8.88 11.99 34.01
CA PRO A 395 -7.68 11.78 34.82
C PRO A 395 -7.56 10.36 35.39
N GLN A 396 -8.64 9.60 35.48
CA GLN A 396 -8.63 8.20 35.90
C GLN A 396 -7.87 7.27 34.96
N TYR A 397 -7.57 7.71 33.73
CA TYR A 397 -6.80 6.95 32.74
C TYR A 397 -5.36 7.44 32.59
N GLN A 398 -4.89 8.36 33.43
CA GLN A 398 -3.58 8.99 33.33
C GLN A 398 -2.42 7.98 33.41
N GLU A 399 -2.57 6.93 34.22
CA GLU A 399 -1.55 5.91 34.41
C GLU A 399 -1.50 4.85 33.29
N ILE A 400 -2.53 4.80 32.44
CA ILE A 400 -2.58 3.81 31.34
C ILE A 400 -1.60 4.23 30.24
N ALA A 401 -0.61 3.39 30.01
CA ALA A 401 0.39 3.58 28.96
C ALA A 401 -0.24 3.53 27.56
N THR A 402 0.31 4.28 26.61
CA THR A 402 -0.07 4.16 25.20
C THR A 402 0.58 2.93 24.60
N VAL A 403 -0.05 2.31 23.58
CA VAL A 403 0.53 1.18 22.85
C VAL A 403 1.93 1.53 22.32
N LYS A 404 2.10 2.74 21.77
CA LYS A 404 3.40 3.26 21.34
C LYS A 404 4.45 3.27 22.44
N SER A 405 4.06 3.63 23.69
CA SER A 405 4.99 3.61 24.83
C SER A 405 5.28 2.21 25.36
N GLU A 406 4.35 1.25 25.18
CA GLU A 406 4.56 -0.15 25.52
C GLU A 406 5.47 -0.84 24.50
N VAL A 407 5.26 -0.59 23.20
CA VAL A 407 6.14 -1.04 22.12
C VAL A 407 7.54 -0.45 22.29
N ALA A 408 7.67 0.84 22.60
CA ALA A 408 8.95 1.48 22.86
C ALA A 408 9.65 0.96 24.13
N LYS A 409 8.91 0.41 25.11
CA LYS A 409 9.49 -0.32 26.26
C LYS A 409 9.88 -1.75 25.91
N ALA A 410 9.22 -2.36 24.94
CA ALA A 410 9.49 -3.72 24.45
C ALA A 410 10.64 -3.74 23.42
N GLU A 411 10.85 -2.64 22.69
CA GLU A 411 12.02 -2.50 21.83
C GLU A 411 13.26 -2.20 22.68
N PRO A 412 14.39 -2.90 22.46
CA PRO A 412 15.63 -2.56 23.15
C PRO A 412 15.97 -1.10 22.83
N LYS A 413 16.12 -0.28 23.86
CA LYS A 413 16.55 1.12 23.77
C LYS A 413 17.97 1.18 23.21
N GLY A 414 18.12 1.22 21.91
CA GLY A 414 19.41 1.37 21.25
C GLY A 414 19.19 1.56 19.78
N SER A 415 19.89 2.52 19.16
CA SER A 415 20.01 2.55 17.71
C SER A 415 20.57 1.21 17.23
N ALA A 416 20.31 0.80 16.00
CA ALA A 416 20.89 -0.42 15.42
C ALA A 416 22.43 -0.43 15.55
N TYR A 417 23.05 0.74 15.60
CA TYR A 417 24.46 0.93 15.90
C TYR A 417 24.82 0.44 17.32
N HIS A 418 24.02 0.76 18.32
CA HIS A 418 24.25 0.31 19.69
C HIS A 418 24.10 -1.20 19.82
N GLU A 419 23.06 -1.76 19.16
CA GLU A 419 22.86 -3.21 19.08
C GLU A 419 24.09 -3.92 18.47
N LEU A 420 24.66 -3.36 17.39
CA LEU A 420 25.88 -3.88 16.78
C LEU A 420 27.08 -3.82 17.76
N MET A 421 27.22 -2.70 18.49
CA MET A 421 28.34 -2.53 19.44
C MET A 421 28.21 -3.47 20.65
N GLU A 422 27.00 -3.82 21.07
CA GLU A 422 26.74 -4.77 22.16
C GLU A 422 26.90 -6.24 21.74
N MET A 423 26.95 -6.57 20.45
CA MET A 423 27.24 -7.94 20.01
C MET A 423 28.54 -8.46 20.60
N ILE A 424 28.52 -9.69 21.09
CA ILE A 424 29.71 -10.32 21.71
C ILE A 424 30.78 -10.54 20.64
N GLY A 425 32.03 -10.11 20.92
CA GLY A 425 33.15 -10.22 19.99
C GLY A 425 32.98 -9.34 18.74
N LEU A 426 33.43 -9.85 17.59
CA LEU A 426 33.34 -9.21 16.26
C LEU A 426 34.13 -7.90 16.15
N ASP A 427 35.19 -7.70 16.91
CA ASP A 427 35.93 -6.43 17.00
C ASP A 427 36.45 -5.97 15.62
N SER A 428 36.98 -6.90 14.82
CA SER A 428 37.43 -6.60 13.45
C SER A 428 36.30 -6.14 12.54
N ALA A 429 35.16 -6.81 12.60
CA ALA A 429 33.99 -6.45 11.79
C ALA A 429 33.42 -5.08 12.23
N LYS A 430 33.26 -4.86 13.53
CA LYS A 430 32.84 -3.57 14.11
C LYS A 430 33.72 -2.42 13.68
N LYS A 431 35.05 -2.64 13.70
CA LYS A 431 36.04 -1.61 13.31
C LYS A 431 35.86 -1.21 11.83
N VAL A 432 35.76 -2.19 10.93
CA VAL A 432 35.62 -1.91 9.49
C VAL A 432 34.26 -1.25 9.18
N ILE A 433 33.18 -1.69 9.82
CA ILE A 433 31.86 -1.06 9.68
C ILE A 433 31.87 0.39 10.17
N ASN A 434 32.52 0.66 11.29
CA ASN A 434 32.71 2.04 11.78
C ASN A 434 33.50 2.91 10.80
N GLN A 435 34.57 2.37 10.21
CA GLN A 435 35.31 3.08 9.17
C GLN A 435 34.43 3.40 7.96
N ALA A 436 33.63 2.43 7.49
CA ALA A 436 32.69 2.63 6.40
C ALA A 436 31.67 3.74 6.72
N LEU A 437 31.03 3.68 7.88
CA LEU A 437 30.06 4.69 8.34
C LEU A 437 30.67 6.09 8.42
N ASN A 438 31.85 6.21 8.99
CA ASN A 438 32.54 7.51 9.09
C ASN A 438 32.89 8.07 7.71
N TYR A 439 33.34 7.22 6.80
CA TYR A 439 33.61 7.60 5.41
C TYR A 439 32.36 8.13 4.71
N TYR A 440 31.21 7.45 4.82
CA TYR A 440 29.96 7.88 4.20
C TYR A 440 29.41 9.18 4.81
N LYS A 441 29.50 9.32 6.13
CA LYS A 441 29.12 10.58 6.82
C LYS A 441 29.98 11.76 6.35
N ALA A 442 31.28 11.55 6.16
CA ALA A 442 32.18 12.57 5.65
C ALA A 442 31.84 12.95 4.19
N GLN A 443 31.55 11.97 3.32
CA GLN A 443 31.16 12.22 1.94
C GLN A 443 29.86 13.02 1.86
N LYS A 444 28.86 12.68 2.69
CA LYS A 444 27.61 13.44 2.78
C LYS A 444 27.86 14.90 3.21
N LEU A 445 28.69 15.09 4.23
CA LEU A 445 29.07 16.42 4.69
C LEU A 445 29.76 17.25 3.59
N PHE A 446 30.62 16.63 2.77
CA PHE A 446 31.27 17.29 1.65
C PHE A 446 30.29 17.67 0.56
N ALA A 447 29.34 16.77 0.23
CA ALA A 447 28.27 17.06 -0.72
C ALA A 447 27.37 18.22 -0.26
N ASP A 448 26.98 18.23 1.03
CA ASP A 448 26.17 19.29 1.65
C ASP A 448 26.89 20.66 1.64
N LYS A 449 28.23 20.65 1.63
CA LYS A 449 29.05 21.87 1.49
C LYS A 449 29.35 22.27 0.03
N GLY A 450 28.69 21.63 -0.94
CA GLY A 450 28.81 21.96 -2.35
C GLY A 450 30.06 21.46 -3.05
N MET A 451 30.83 20.57 -2.42
CA MET A 451 31.93 19.88 -3.08
C MET A 451 31.36 18.78 -3.99
N LYS A 452 31.80 18.75 -5.26
CA LYS A 452 31.49 17.63 -6.15
C LYS A 452 32.20 16.39 -5.64
N THR A 453 31.47 15.52 -4.96
CA THR A 453 31.97 14.22 -4.55
C THR A 453 31.18 13.16 -5.31
N ASP A 454 31.86 12.29 -6.05
CA ASP A 454 31.24 11.08 -6.55
C ASP A 454 30.94 10.18 -5.35
N ARG A 455 29.70 9.67 -5.28
CA ARG A 455 29.37 8.66 -4.25
C ARG A 455 30.25 7.43 -4.51
N PRO A 456 31.08 7.02 -3.53
CA PRO A 456 31.91 5.83 -3.70
C PRO A 456 31.05 4.57 -3.72
N ALA A 457 31.52 3.55 -4.41
CA ALA A 457 30.93 2.22 -4.32
C ALA A 457 30.94 1.77 -2.86
N MET A 458 29.77 1.29 -2.36
CA MET A 458 29.58 0.89 -0.97
C MET A 458 29.60 -0.63 -0.78
N HIS A 459 29.96 -1.38 -1.83
CA HIS A 459 29.90 -2.82 -1.80
C HIS A 459 30.96 -3.44 -0.89
N MET A 460 30.63 -4.56 -0.25
CA MET A 460 31.44 -5.19 0.77
C MET A 460 31.60 -6.69 0.55
N VAL A 461 32.65 -7.24 1.16
CA VAL A 461 32.83 -8.69 1.29
C VAL A 461 32.90 -9.07 2.75
N PHE A 462 32.08 -10.02 3.17
CA PHE A 462 32.04 -10.61 4.51
C PHE A 462 32.65 -12.00 4.46
N THR A 463 33.81 -12.18 5.09
CA THR A 463 34.50 -13.47 5.12
C THR A 463 34.51 -14.06 6.52
N GLY A 464 34.22 -15.34 6.67
CA GLY A 464 34.22 -16.04 7.95
C GLY A 464 33.53 -17.37 7.92
N ASN A 465 33.77 -18.20 8.91
CA ASN A 465 33.19 -19.52 9.06
C ASN A 465 31.69 -19.46 9.38
N PRO A 466 30.93 -20.57 9.27
CA PRO A 466 29.51 -20.62 9.60
C PRO A 466 29.24 -20.22 11.07
N GLY A 467 28.14 -19.51 11.28
CA GLY A 467 27.73 -19.13 12.62
C GLY A 467 28.50 -17.96 13.26
N THR A 468 29.34 -17.25 12.50
CA THR A 468 30.07 -16.06 12.96
C THR A 468 29.26 -14.75 12.87
N ALA A 469 27.93 -14.85 12.71
CA ALA A 469 26.95 -13.74 12.69
C ALA A 469 27.02 -12.80 11.46
N LYS A 470 27.55 -13.22 10.31
CA LYS A 470 27.62 -12.42 9.07
C LYS A 470 26.28 -11.79 8.69
N THR A 471 25.22 -12.61 8.54
CA THR A 471 23.87 -12.14 8.16
C THR A 471 23.27 -11.20 9.21
N SER A 472 23.44 -11.50 10.50
CA SER A 472 22.94 -10.64 11.59
C SER A 472 23.58 -9.24 11.56
N VAL A 473 24.89 -9.19 11.32
CA VAL A 473 25.62 -7.92 11.19
C VAL A 473 25.21 -7.17 9.92
N ALA A 474 25.01 -7.87 8.80
CA ALA A 474 24.52 -7.25 7.56
C ALA A 474 23.13 -6.60 7.75
N ARG A 475 22.23 -7.27 8.49
CA ARG A 475 20.90 -6.74 8.82
C ARG A 475 20.98 -5.49 9.70
N LEU A 476 21.84 -5.50 10.71
CA LEU A 476 22.07 -4.31 11.54
C LEU A 476 22.71 -3.18 10.73
N PHE A 477 23.65 -3.51 9.86
CA PHE A 477 24.28 -2.52 8.97
C PHE A 477 23.28 -1.85 8.06
N ALA A 478 22.34 -2.59 7.45
CA ALA A 478 21.29 -2.04 6.63
C ALA A 478 20.42 -1.03 7.42
N LYS A 479 20.01 -1.39 8.65
CA LYS A 479 19.27 -0.50 9.55
C LYS A 479 20.07 0.75 9.90
N ILE A 480 21.38 0.61 10.22
CA ILE A 480 22.27 1.73 10.53
C ILE A 480 22.37 2.69 9.34
N MET A 481 22.46 2.16 8.12
CA MET A 481 22.52 2.97 6.90
C MET A 481 21.22 3.77 6.70
N LYS A 482 20.05 3.19 7.00
CA LYS A 482 18.76 3.90 7.01
C LYS A 482 18.71 4.97 8.10
N GLU A 483 19.08 4.64 9.35
CA GLU A 483 19.11 5.60 10.48
C GLU A 483 19.99 6.82 10.21
N ASN A 484 21.03 6.65 9.38
CA ASN A 484 21.92 7.75 8.98
C ASN A 484 21.53 8.40 7.64
N ASN A 485 20.34 8.08 7.09
CA ASN A 485 19.84 8.59 5.80
C ASN A 485 20.80 8.34 4.62
N LEU A 486 21.46 7.19 4.63
CA LEU A 486 22.38 6.74 3.57
C LEU A 486 21.70 5.74 2.62
N LEU A 487 20.70 5.03 3.10
CA LEU A 487 19.77 4.19 2.33
C LEU A 487 18.33 4.59 2.66
N SER A 488 17.45 4.56 1.68
CA SER A 488 16.05 4.98 1.84
C SER A 488 15.20 3.95 2.61
N LYS A 489 15.37 2.66 2.33
CA LYS A 489 14.60 1.56 2.96
C LYS A 489 15.35 0.90 4.11
N GLY A 490 16.62 0.52 3.91
CA GLY A 490 17.46 -0.11 4.92
C GLY A 490 17.10 -1.57 5.23
N ASN A 491 16.46 -2.27 4.31
CA ASN A 491 16.16 -3.69 4.42
C ASN A 491 17.36 -4.55 4.04
N LEU A 492 17.35 -5.82 4.42
CA LEU A 492 18.32 -6.82 3.97
C LEU A 492 17.62 -7.83 3.08
N ILE A 493 18.01 -7.90 1.80
CA ILE A 493 17.52 -8.89 0.84
C ILE A 493 18.56 -9.99 0.74
N GLU A 494 18.25 -11.15 1.29
CA GLU A 494 19.13 -12.32 1.34
C GLU A 494 18.88 -13.18 0.11
N VAL A 495 19.92 -13.47 -0.66
CA VAL A 495 19.84 -14.31 -1.86
C VAL A 495 20.99 -15.31 -1.88
N GLY A 496 20.70 -16.51 -2.40
CA GLY A 496 21.71 -17.52 -2.69
C GLY A 496 21.82 -17.77 -4.20
N ARG A 497 22.67 -18.73 -4.60
CA ARG A 497 22.81 -19.13 -6.01
C ARG A 497 21.46 -19.47 -6.68
N GLY A 498 20.56 -20.18 -5.95
CA GLY A 498 19.28 -20.60 -6.48
C GLY A 498 18.32 -19.47 -6.83
N ASP A 499 18.51 -18.29 -6.20
CA ASP A 499 17.71 -17.10 -6.40
C ASP A 499 18.24 -16.19 -7.53
N LEU A 500 19.50 -16.39 -7.93
CA LEU A 500 20.19 -15.56 -8.92
C LEU A 500 20.39 -16.26 -10.26
N VAL A 501 20.56 -17.58 -10.28
CA VAL A 501 20.83 -18.34 -11.49
C VAL A 501 19.54 -18.93 -12.06
N GLY A 502 19.18 -18.53 -13.27
CA GLY A 502 17.98 -19.02 -13.95
C GLY A 502 18.04 -20.51 -14.29
N LYS A 503 16.90 -21.19 -14.28
CA LYS A 503 16.76 -22.62 -14.65
C LYS A 503 16.96 -22.87 -16.16
N TYR A 504 16.81 -21.83 -16.98
CA TYR A 504 16.90 -21.90 -18.44
C TYR A 504 17.88 -20.86 -18.97
N VAL A 505 18.41 -21.10 -20.16
CA VAL A 505 19.31 -20.17 -20.89
C VAL A 505 18.61 -18.83 -21.09
N GLY A 506 19.28 -17.72 -20.75
CA GLY A 506 18.72 -16.36 -20.88
C GLY A 506 17.86 -15.86 -19.72
N TRP A 507 17.63 -16.67 -18.67
CA TRP A 507 16.83 -16.26 -17.51
C TRP A 507 17.66 -15.67 -16.36
N THR A 508 18.97 -15.89 -16.38
CA THR A 508 19.87 -15.42 -15.30
C THR A 508 19.92 -13.89 -15.23
N ALA A 509 20.14 -13.20 -16.35
CA ALA A 509 20.23 -11.75 -16.37
C ALA A 509 18.92 -11.06 -15.92
N PRO A 510 17.72 -11.42 -16.43
CA PRO A 510 16.45 -10.86 -15.94
C PRO A 510 16.20 -11.11 -14.44
N THR A 511 16.57 -12.30 -13.95
CA THR A 511 16.40 -12.66 -12.52
C THR A 511 17.28 -11.76 -11.63
N ILE A 512 18.54 -11.54 -12.00
CA ILE A 512 19.45 -10.66 -11.27
C ILE A 512 18.97 -9.22 -11.31
N GLN A 513 18.55 -8.73 -12.48
CA GLN A 513 18.00 -7.38 -12.62
C GLN A 513 16.77 -7.16 -11.73
N LYS A 514 15.89 -8.16 -11.64
CA LYS A 514 14.76 -8.14 -10.73
C LYS A 514 15.22 -8.00 -9.27
N LYS A 515 16.20 -8.81 -8.84
CA LYS A 515 16.75 -8.76 -7.48
C LYS A 515 17.40 -7.43 -7.14
N PHE A 516 18.09 -6.80 -8.09
CA PHE A 516 18.63 -5.45 -7.88
C PHE A 516 17.55 -4.39 -7.78
N LYS A 517 16.45 -4.51 -8.53
CA LYS A 517 15.28 -3.61 -8.37
C LYS A 517 14.62 -3.78 -7.01
N GLU A 518 14.46 -5.02 -6.53
CA GLU A 518 13.94 -5.31 -5.18
C GLU A 518 14.86 -4.69 -4.11
N ALA A 519 16.18 -4.69 -4.33
CA ALA A 519 17.17 -4.18 -3.40
C ALA A 519 17.38 -2.65 -3.43
N GLN A 520 16.64 -1.92 -4.25
CA GLN A 520 16.75 -0.45 -4.30
C GLN A 520 16.48 0.19 -2.94
N GLY A 521 17.41 1.05 -2.48
CA GLY A 521 17.39 1.67 -1.16
C GLY A 521 17.73 0.72 -0.01
N SER A 522 18.26 -0.47 -0.30
CA SER A 522 18.47 -1.56 0.64
C SER A 522 19.83 -2.25 0.45
N VAL A 523 20.09 -3.29 1.23
CA VAL A 523 21.30 -4.13 1.13
C VAL A 523 20.94 -5.46 0.46
N LEU A 524 21.61 -5.79 -0.64
CA LEU A 524 21.57 -7.11 -1.27
C LEU A 524 22.68 -7.99 -0.70
N PHE A 525 22.29 -9.03 0.04
CA PHE A 525 23.22 -9.94 0.70
C PHE A 525 23.28 -11.27 -0.06
N ILE A 526 24.42 -11.54 -0.68
CA ILE A 526 24.63 -12.77 -1.46
C ILE A 526 25.42 -13.75 -0.58
N ASP A 527 24.71 -14.74 -0.02
CA ASP A 527 25.37 -15.76 0.81
C ASP A 527 26.00 -16.86 -0.05
N GLU A 528 27.10 -17.39 0.43
CA GLU A 528 27.91 -18.38 -0.28
C GLU A 528 28.23 -17.98 -1.74
N ALA A 529 28.59 -16.69 -1.93
CA ALA A 529 28.77 -16.08 -3.26
C ALA A 529 29.74 -16.85 -4.17
N TYR A 530 30.70 -17.55 -3.60
CA TYR A 530 31.62 -18.43 -4.33
C TYR A 530 30.88 -19.57 -5.10
N SER A 531 29.69 -19.93 -4.65
CA SER A 531 28.89 -20.96 -5.33
C SER A 531 28.40 -20.53 -6.73
N LEU A 532 28.46 -19.23 -7.04
CA LEU A 532 28.16 -18.72 -8.40
C LEU A 532 29.18 -19.17 -9.42
N VAL A 533 30.42 -19.52 -9.01
CA VAL A 533 31.55 -19.95 -9.89
C VAL A 533 31.78 -21.46 -9.80
N ASP A 534 30.77 -22.27 -9.87
CA ASP A 534 30.96 -23.74 -9.87
C ASP A 534 31.34 -24.24 -11.29
N ASP A 535 32.54 -24.80 -11.42
CA ASP A 535 33.11 -25.30 -12.68
C ASP A 535 32.28 -26.44 -13.36
N ARG A 536 31.25 -26.97 -12.66
CA ARG A 536 30.43 -28.07 -13.15
C ARG A 536 29.22 -27.66 -13.98
N SER A 537 28.87 -26.38 -14.03
CA SER A 537 27.60 -25.91 -14.62
C SER A 537 27.72 -25.02 -15.84
N GLY A 538 28.93 -24.92 -16.50
CA GLY A 538 29.04 -24.16 -17.74
C GLY A 538 28.78 -22.65 -17.62
N SER A 539 28.52 -21.95 -18.70
CA SER A 539 28.49 -20.50 -18.88
C SER A 539 27.50 -19.67 -17.98
N PHE A 540 26.64 -20.31 -17.24
CA PHE A 540 25.61 -19.60 -16.41
C PHE A 540 26.19 -18.81 -15.22
N GLY A 541 27.27 -19.29 -14.62
CA GLY A 541 27.92 -18.62 -13.51
C GLY A 541 28.63 -17.33 -13.94
N ASP A 542 29.32 -17.38 -15.10
CA ASP A 542 30.00 -16.20 -15.64
C ASP A 542 28.98 -15.14 -16.12
N GLU A 543 27.83 -15.56 -16.68
CA GLU A 543 26.73 -14.67 -17.04
C GLU A 543 26.17 -13.97 -15.79
N ALA A 544 25.97 -14.73 -14.71
CA ALA A 544 25.48 -14.17 -13.44
C ALA A 544 26.45 -13.12 -12.89
N ILE A 545 27.73 -13.41 -12.83
CA ILE A 545 28.73 -12.48 -12.30
C ILE A 545 28.84 -11.22 -13.17
N ASN A 546 28.89 -11.36 -14.48
CA ASN A 546 28.96 -10.22 -15.39
C ASN A 546 27.72 -9.32 -15.24
N THR A 547 26.53 -9.91 -15.10
CA THR A 547 25.30 -9.16 -14.86
C THR A 547 25.33 -8.47 -13.50
N ILE A 548 25.76 -9.16 -12.43
CA ILE A 548 25.91 -8.54 -11.10
C ILE A 548 26.86 -7.35 -11.16
N VAL A 549 28.02 -7.49 -11.82
CA VAL A 549 29.00 -6.38 -11.97
C VAL A 549 28.39 -5.19 -12.68
N GLN A 550 27.57 -5.43 -13.70
CA GLN A 550 26.87 -4.38 -14.44
C GLN A 550 25.83 -3.70 -13.56
N GLU A 551 25.02 -4.46 -12.86
CA GLU A 551 23.97 -3.92 -11.99
C GLU A 551 24.53 -3.20 -10.74
N MET A 552 25.67 -3.64 -10.21
CA MET A 552 26.41 -2.92 -9.16
C MET A 552 26.82 -1.52 -9.62
N GLU A 553 27.18 -1.33 -10.89
CA GLU A 553 27.49 -0.01 -11.43
C GLU A 553 26.24 0.82 -11.70
N ASN A 554 25.19 0.20 -12.27
CA ASN A 554 23.93 0.86 -12.57
C ASN A 554 23.23 1.38 -11.31
N HIS A 555 23.31 0.64 -10.21
CA HIS A 555 22.65 0.90 -8.93
C HIS A 555 23.62 1.30 -7.81
N ARG A 556 24.82 1.77 -8.13
CA ARG A 556 25.88 2.09 -7.15
C ARG A 556 25.46 3.11 -6.08
N GLU A 557 24.44 3.93 -6.37
CA GLU A 557 23.93 4.97 -5.48
C GLU A 557 22.85 4.48 -4.53
N ASP A 558 22.13 3.42 -4.91
CA ASP A 558 20.91 2.98 -4.24
C ASP A 558 21.04 1.62 -3.56
N VAL A 559 21.97 0.77 -4.02
CA VAL A 559 22.08 -0.61 -3.57
C VAL A 559 23.46 -0.89 -3.03
N ILE A 560 23.54 -1.42 -1.82
CA ILE A 560 24.78 -1.96 -1.26
C ILE A 560 24.79 -3.47 -1.45
N VAL A 561 25.77 -4.00 -2.17
CA VAL A 561 25.93 -5.44 -2.31
C VAL A 561 26.95 -5.95 -1.30
N ILE A 562 26.56 -6.97 -0.53
CA ILE A 562 27.45 -7.69 0.39
C ILE A 562 27.60 -9.13 -0.07
N PHE A 563 28.81 -9.51 -0.48
CA PHE A 563 29.14 -10.89 -0.79
C PHE A 563 29.63 -11.60 0.47
N ALA A 564 29.04 -12.72 0.84
CA ALA A 564 29.41 -13.47 2.02
C ALA A 564 29.89 -14.88 1.69
N GLY A 565 30.83 -15.41 2.45
CA GLY A 565 31.31 -16.78 2.28
C GLY A 565 32.53 -17.12 3.14
N TYR A 566 33.08 -18.32 2.91
CA TYR A 566 34.29 -18.79 3.58
C TYR A 566 35.53 -18.06 3.07
N PRO A 567 36.50 -17.76 3.93
CA PRO A 567 37.66 -16.93 3.57
C PRO A 567 38.41 -17.42 2.33
N ASP A 568 38.82 -18.68 2.28
CA ASP A 568 39.64 -19.24 1.18
C ASP A 568 38.84 -19.29 -0.15
N GLN A 569 37.56 -19.63 -0.06
CA GLN A 569 36.68 -19.72 -1.24
C GLN A 569 36.34 -18.31 -1.77
N MET A 570 36.15 -17.35 -0.90
CA MET A 570 35.90 -15.96 -1.31
C MET A 570 37.15 -15.32 -1.93
N GLU A 571 38.35 -15.61 -1.43
CA GLU A 571 39.59 -15.13 -2.05
C GLU A 571 39.74 -15.69 -3.48
N THR A 572 39.49 -16.99 -3.68
CA THR A 572 39.50 -17.63 -5.00
C THR A 572 38.42 -17.02 -5.92
N PHE A 573 37.23 -16.77 -5.40
CA PHE A 573 36.11 -16.14 -6.12
C PHE A 573 36.49 -14.75 -6.64
N LEU A 574 37.10 -13.93 -5.81
CA LEU A 574 37.50 -12.57 -6.14
C LEU A 574 38.72 -12.52 -7.10
N GLN A 575 39.64 -13.50 -7.01
CA GLN A 575 40.78 -13.61 -7.91
C GLN A 575 40.30 -13.95 -9.33
N LYS A 576 39.29 -14.81 -9.46
CA LYS A 576 38.72 -15.16 -10.77
C LYS A 576 37.95 -14.01 -11.43
N ASN A 577 37.52 -12.99 -10.63
CA ASN A 577 36.65 -11.90 -11.10
C ASN A 577 37.21 -10.51 -10.77
N PRO A 578 38.20 -10.00 -11.52
CA PRO A 578 38.83 -8.71 -11.29
C PRO A 578 37.85 -7.54 -11.30
N GLY A 579 36.77 -7.64 -12.11
CA GLY A 579 35.70 -6.63 -12.20
C GLY A 579 34.93 -6.47 -10.89
N LEU A 580 34.63 -7.56 -10.18
CA LEU A 580 34.06 -7.52 -8.83
C LEU A 580 35.04 -6.91 -7.82
N ARG A 581 36.28 -7.37 -7.83
CA ARG A 581 37.30 -6.93 -6.87
C ARG A 581 37.52 -5.43 -6.89
N SER A 582 37.49 -4.79 -8.05
CA SER A 582 37.66 -3.35 -8.20
C SER A 582 36.51 -2.50 -7.65
N ARG A 583 35.31 -3.09 -7.49
CA ARG A 583 34.09 -2.42 -7.00
C ARG A 583 33.81 -2.64 -5.51
N ILE A 584 34.60 -3.49 -4.85
CA ILE A 584 34.48 -3.78 -3.43
C ILE A 584 35.33 -2.78 -2.65
N ALA A 585 34.66 -1.98 -1.82
CA ALA A 585 35.32 -0.96 -1.02
C ALA A 585 35.80 -1.49 0.33
N PHE A 586 35.12 -2.45 0.94
CA PHE A 586 35.40 -2.91 2.29
C PHE A 586 35.43 -4.44 2.38
N TYR A 587 36.44 -4.95 3.07
CA TYR A 587 36.60 -6.36 3.42
C TYR A 587 36.39 -6.50 4.92
N VAL A 588 35.35 -7.22 5.32
CA VAL A 588 34.94 -7.38 6.72
C VAL A 588 35.20 -8.81 7.17
N PRO A 589 36.29 -9.05 7.93
CA PRO A 589 36.60 -10.38 8.42
C PRO A 589 35.80 -10.69 9.69
N PHE A 590 35.17 -11.86 9.71
CA PHE A 590 34.50 -12.44 10.86
C PHE A 590 35.34 -13.61 11.41
N ALA A 591 36.11 -13.32 12.43
CA ALA A 591 36.90 -14.35 13.11
C ALA A 591 36.02 -15.33 13.88
N ASP A 592 36.54 -16.54 14.10
CA ASP A 592 35.89 -17.51 14.99
C ASP A 592 35.85 -16.99 16.42
N TYR A 593 34.77 -17.21 17.11
CA TYR A 593 34.59 -16.82 18.49
C TYR A 593 35.56 -17.59 19.41
N SER A 594 36.06 -16.94 20.43
CA SER A 594 36.76 -17.60 21.55
C SER A 594 35.79 -18.46 22.36
N SER A 595 36.33 -19.40 23.17
CA SER A 595 35.47 -20.24 24.02
C SER A 595 34.71 -19.42 25.07
N ASP A 596 35.30 -18.34 25.57
CA ASP A 596 34.66 -17.42 26.52
C ASP A 596 33.52 -16.62 25.83
N GLU A 597 33.76 -16.15 24.59
CA GLU A 597 32.69 -15.51 23.80
C GLU A 597 31.53 -16.44 23.53
N LEU A 598 31.81 -17.72 23.22
CA LEU A 598 30.77 -18.75 23.01
C LEU A 598 30.00 -19.05 24.30
N CYS A 599 30.64 -19.05 25.46
CA CYS A 599 29.94 -19.16 26.73
C CYS A 599 29.01 -17.97 26.96
N ARG A 600 29.45 -16.76 26.70
CA ARG A 600 28.60 -15.56 26.81
C ARG A 600 27.44 -15.59 25.80
N ILE A 601 27.70 -16.03 24.55
CA ILE A 601 26.66 -16.23 23.53
C ILE A 601 25.62 -17.28 23.97
N ALA A 602 26.09 -18.42 24.53
CA ALA A 602 25.24 -19.47 25.07
C ALA A 602 24.36 -18.97 26.23
N GLY A 603 24.95 -18.20 27.15
CA GLY A 603 24.26 -17.55 28.26
C GLY A 603 23.16 -16.58 27.76
N LEU A 604 23.48 -15.78 26.73
CA LEU A 604 22.52 -14.84 26.10
C LEU A 604 21.38 -15.59 25.39
N ILE A 605 21.67 -16.71 24.72
CA ILE A 605 20.64 -17.58 24.11
C ILE A 605 19.75 -18.20 25.17
N ALA A 606 20.32 -18.70 26.28
CA ALA A 606 19.57 -19.26 27.41
C ALA A 606 18.66 -18.18 28.04
N SER A 607 19.19 -17.01 28.33
CA SER A 607 18.46 -15.86 28.90
C SER A 607 17.28 -15.43 28.01
N LYS A 608 17.47 -15.33 26.68
CA LYS A 608 16.38 -15.02 25.73
C LYS A 608 15.25 -16.07 25.71
N LYS A 609 15.55 -17.31 26.14
CA LYS A 609 14.57 -18.41 26.31
C LYS A 609 14.01 -18.48 27.73
N GLY A 610 14.30 -17.52 28.61
CA GLY A 610 13.89 -17.48 30.01
C GLY A 610 14.63 -18.49 30.91
N LEU A 611 15.81 -18.97 30.47
CA LEU A 611 16.61 -19.94 31.19
C LEU A 611 17.85 -19.28 31.82
N LYS A 612 18.22 -19.76 33.01
CA LYS A 612 19.46 -19.36 33.71
C LYS A 612 20.43 -20.53 33.67
N LEU A 613 21.72 -20.24 33.64
CA LEU A 613 22.78 -21.22 33.74
C LEU A 613 23.31 -21.22 35.18
N THR A 614 23.60 -22.38 35.75
CA THR A 614 24.35 -22.48 36.99
C THR A 614 25.86 -22.27 36.71
N GLU A 615 26.63 -21.83 37.71
CA GLU A 615 28.08 -21.64 37.53
C GLU A 615 28.78 -22.94 37.08
N GLU A 616 28.29 -24.10 37.52
CA GLU A 616 28.80 -25.39 37.11
C GLU A 616 28.48 -25.70 35.65
N ALA A 617 27.28 -25.31 35.19
CA ALA A 617 26.88 -25.41 33.79
C ALA A 617 27.75 -24.53 32.89
N GLU A 618 28.07 -23.28 33.31
CA GLU A 618 28.96 -22.39 32.57
C GLU A 618 30.40 -22.95 32.48
N ARG A 619 30.93 -23.47 33.58
CA ARG A 619 32.26 -24.14 33.58
C ARG A 619 32.30 -25.34 32.64
N LYS A 620 31.22 -26.13 32.61
CA LYS A 620 31.11 -27.29 31.69
C LYS A 620 30.96 -26.87 30.23
N LEU A 621 30.21 -25.80 29.94
CA LEU A 621 30.10 -25.20 28.59
C LEU A 621 31.48 -24.75 28.06
N LEU A 622 32.31 -24.14 28.89
CA LEU A 622 33.68 -23.74 28.51
C LEU A 622 34.49 -24.96 28.07
N GLY A 623 34.40 -26.07 28.80
CA GLY A 623 35.06 -27.35 28.44
C GLY A 623 34.50 -27.90 27.09
N VAL A 624 33.18 -27.84 26.90
CA VAL A 624 32.53 -28.25 25.64
C VAL A 624 33.07 -27.46 24.46
N PHE A 625 33.12 -26.12 24.58
CA PHE A 625 33.56 -25.26 23.48
C PHE A 625 35.08 -25.38 23.22
N ASN A 626 35.89 -25.53 24.23
CA ASN A 626 37.34 -25.80 24.08
C ASN A 626 37.60 -27.11 23.30
N THR A 627 36.81 -28.14 23.59
CA THR A 627 36.94 -29.43 22.89
C THR A 627 36.42 -29.34 21.45
N ALA A 628 35.28 -28.66 21.25
CA ALA A 628 34.67 -28.52 19.94
C ALA A 628 35.49 -27.70 18.95
N LYS A 629 36.22 -26.67 19.41
CA LYS A 629 37.11 -25.85 18.55
C LYS A 629 38.25 -26.63 17.92
N SER A 630 38.63 -27.77 18.46
CA SER A 630 39.68 -28.63 17.86
C SER A 630 39.16 -29.49 16.70
N THR A 631 37.87 -29.43 16.37
CA THR A 631 37.24 -30.16 15.24
C THR A 631 37.14 -29.28 13.99
N SER A 632 37.30 -29.88 12.79
CA SER A 632 37.29 -29.18 11.51
C SER A 632 35.95 -28.54 11.15
N ASP A 633 34.85 -28.99 11.78
CA ASP A 633 33.48 -28.59 11.42
C ASP A 633 32.81 -27.75 12.54
N PHE A 634 33.64 -26.90 13.16
CA PHE A 634 33.14 -26.04 14.24
C PHE A 634 32.21 -24.94 13.75
N GLY A 635 30.96 -24.95 14.22
CA GLY A 635 29.88 -24.09 13.74
C GLY A 635 29.65 -22.81 14.55
N ASN A 636 30.65 -22.37 15.35
CA ASN A 636 30.56 -21.10 16.11
C ASN A 636 29.26 -20.89 16.90
N GLY A 637 28.57 -19.77 16.67
CA GLY A 637 27.30 -19.46 17.33
C GLY A 637 26.14 -20.44 17.01
N ARG A 638 26.17 -21.12 15.85
CA ARG A 638 25.22 -22.22 15.56
C ARG A 638 25.47 -23.41 16.48
N TYR A 639 26.74 -23.72 16.74
CA TYR A 639 27.11 -24.79 17.68
C TYR A 639 26.66 -24.42 19.10
N ALA A 640 26.91 -23.21 19.56
CA ALA A 640 26.44 -22.75 20.88
C ALA A 640 24.92 -22.86 21.02
N ARG A 641 24.16 -22.49 20.00
CA ARG A 641 22.71 -22.65 19.97
C ARG A 641 22.28 -24.11 20.09
N ASN A 642 22.89 -24.99 19.30
CA ASN A 642 22.59 -26.43 19.34
C ASN A 642 22.88 -27.06 20.71
N VAL A 643 23.95 -26.64 21.40
CA VAL A 643 24.28 -27.08 22.75
C VAL A 643 23.17 -26.68 23.74
N ILE A 644 22.71 -25.43 23.70
CA ILE A 644 21.63 -24.97 24.59
C ILE A 644 20.30 -25.66 24.26
N GLU A 645 19.99 -25.91 22.99
CA GLU A 645 18.77 -26.65 22.60
C GLU A 645 18.79 -28.11 23.10
N LYS A 646 19.94 -28.78 22.97
CA LYS A 646 20.12 -30.12 23.54
C LYS A 646 20.04 -30.11 25.08
N ALA A 647 20.64 -29.09 25.72
CA ALA A 647 20.56 -28.95 27.18
C ALA A 647 19.12 -28.77 27.63
N LYS A 648 18.30 -27.99 26.93
CA LYS A 648 16.87 -27.83 27.20
C LYS A 648 16.09 -29.13 27.05
N MET A 649 16.39 -29.96 26.04
CA MET A 649 15.75 -31.28 25.87
C MET A 649 16.10 -32.23 27.05
N ARG A 650 17.34 -32.21 27.51
CA ARG A 650 17.79 -33.01 28.67
C ARG A 650 17.17 -32.52 29.99
N GLN A 651 17.11 -31.19 30.18
CA GLN A 651 16.36 -30.62 31.31
C GLN A 651 14.92 -31.14 31.34
N ALA A 652 14.23 -31.12 30.20
CA ALA A 652 12.86 -31.63 30.11
C ALA A 652 12.78 -33.13 30.51
N THR A 653 13.72 -33.95 30.04
CA THR A 653 13.78 -35.38 30.43
C THR A 653 14.03 -35.51 31.92
N ARG A 654 15.00 -34.82 32.51
CA ARG A 654 15.30 -34.83 33.92
C ARG A 654 14.12 -34.39 34.79
N LEU A 655 13.37 -33.38 34.35
CA LEU A 655 12.18 -32.90 35.07
C LEU A 655 11.01 -33.89 35.00
N LEU A 656 10.86 -34.63 33.89
CA LEU A 656 9.83 -35.70 33.75
C LEU A 656 10.14 -36.97 34.57
N GLU A 657 11.40 -37.21 34.95
CA GLU A 657 11.82 -38.28 35.85
C GLU A 657 11.61 -37.93 37.33
N LYS A 658 11.39 -36.65 37.66
CA LYS A 658 11.01 -36.19 39.02
C LYS A 658 9.51 -36.31 39.21
N ASP A 659 9.09 -36.47 40.47
CA ASP A 659 7.68 -36.42 40.86
C ASP A 659 7.12 -35.00 40.58
N PHE A 660 6.04 -34.88 39.83
CA PHE A 660 5.51 -33.60 39.38
C PHE A 660 5.23 -32.60 40.51
N ASP A 661 4.84 -33.13 41.69
CA ASP A 661 4.57 -32.29 42.86
C ASP A 661 5.83 -31.68 43.51
N LEU A 662 7.01 -32.14 43.11
CA LEU A 662 8.31 -31.68 43.62
C LEU A 662 9.06 -30.77 42.65
N VAL A 663 8.52 -30.49 41.45
CA VAL A 663 9.15 -29.61 40.46
C VAL A 663 8.86 -28.18 40.80
N THR A 664 9.91 -27.39 41.08
CA THR A 664 9.80 -26.00 41.40
C THR A 664 9.91 -25.11 40.15
N SER A 665 9.45 -23.86 40.23
CA SER A 665 9.64 -22.87 39.14
C SER A 665 11.10 -22.61 38.84
N GLU A 666 11.97 -22.76 39.81
CA GLU A 666 13.43 -22.62 39.64
C GLU A 666 14.02 -23.80 38.86
N ASP A 667 13.54 -25.03 39.08
CA ASP A 667 13.95 -26.19 38.29
C ASP A 667 13.62 -26.05 36.80
N ILE A 668 12.47 -25.42 36.48
CA ILE A 668 12.00 -25.19 35.11
C ILE A 668 12.85 -24.09 34.39
N THR A 669 13.29 -23.11 35.12
CA THR A 669 14.03 -21.97 34.56
C THR A 669 15.55 -22.12 34.61
N THR A 670 16.10 -23.20 35.21
CA THR A 670 17.54 -23.36 35.43
C THR A 670 18.09 -24.57 34.67
N LEU A 671 19.16 -24.34 33.88
CA LEU A 671 19.95 -25.42 33.27
C LEU A 671 21.15 -25.74 34.18
N CYS A 672 21.22 -27.04 34.54
CA CYS A 672 22.29 -27.56 35.39
C CYS A 672 23.42 -28.18 34.57
N ALA A 673 24.55 -28.46 35.20
CA ALA A 673 25.66 -29.14 34.56
C ALA A 673 25.31 -30.52 33.97
N GLU A 674 24.34 -31.20 34.54
CA GLU A 674 23.86 -32.51 34.07
C GLU A 674 23.18 -32.41 32.71
N ASP A 675 22.51 -31.31 32.43
CA ASP A 675 21.80 -31.06 31.18
C ASP A 675 22.76 -30.84 29.99
N ILE A 676 24.03 -30.51 30.25
CA ILE A 676 25.05 -30.23 29.24
C ILE A 676 25.85 -31.49 28.93
N GLU A 677 25.90 -31.84 27.63
CA GLU A 677 26.66 -33.00 27.16
C GLU A 677 28.07 -32.61 26.72
N MET A 678 29.06 -33.35 27.17
CA MET A 678 30.44 -33.25 26.61
C MET A 678 30.46 -33.91 25.23
N PRO A 679 31.06 -33.26 24.22
CA PRO A 679 31.17 -33.87 22.90
C PRO A 679 32.02 -35.14 23.03
N THR A 680 31.47 -36.25 22.59
CA THR A 680 32.22 -37.50 22.46
C THR A 680 33.31 -37.24 21.42
N ALA A 681 34.57 -37.34 21.80
CA ALA A 681 35.70 -37.25 20.87
C ALA A 681 35.52 -38.35 19.81
N LEU A 682 35.05 -37.94 18.62
CA LEU A 682 34.98 -38.83 17.46
C LEU A 682 36.42 -39.28 17.17
N LYS A 683 36.76 -40.51 17.57
CA LYS A 683 37.91 -41.21 17.03
C LYS A 683 37.72 -41.26 15.53
N VAL A 684 38.43 -40.35 14.80
CA VAL A 684 38.52 -40.43 13.34
C VAL A 684 39.24 -41.74 13.00
N SER A 685 38.47 -42.80 12.83
CA SER A 685 38.95 -43.97 12.14
C SER A 685 39.10 -43.58 10.67
N LYS A 686 40.33 -43.33 10.22
CA LYS A 686 40.72 -43.31 8.82
C LYS A 686 40.36 -44.69 8.22
N ARG A 687 39.11 -44.94 7.86
CA ARG A 687 38.79 -46.05 6.94
C ARG A 687 39.34 -45.62 5.57
N LYS A 688 40.51 -46.13 5.21
CA LYS A 688 40.93 -46.22 3.84
C LYS A 688 39.96 -47.12 3.11
N ILE A 689 39.03 -46.55 2.35
CA ILE A 689 38.31 -47.29 1.33
C ILE A 689 39.23 -47.37 0.12
N GLY A 690 40.06 -48.44 0.09
CA GLY A 690 40.83 -48.83 -1.09
C GLY A 690 39.94 -49.74 -1.91
N PHE A 691 39.57 -49.31 -3.12
CA PHE A 691 39.20 -50.23 -4.16
C PHE A 691 40.52 -50.78 -4.72
N THR A 692 40.80 -52.06 -4.45
CA THR A 692 41.80 -52.82 -5.22
C THR A 692 41.13 -53.31 -6.50
N ALA A 693 41.86 -53.21 -7.59
CA ALA A 693 41.63 -53.42 -9.00
C ALA A 693 40.61 -54.48 -9.40
#